data_f64b9ba439dbd7efef4b0f6b8b8c08fb
#
_entry.id   f64b9ba439dbd7efef4b0f6b8b8c08fb
#
_cell.length_a   1.000
_cell.length_b   1.000
_cell.length_c   1.000
_cell.angle_alpha   90.00
_cell.angle_beta   90.00
_cell.angle_gamma   90.00
#
_symmetry.space_group_name_H-M   'P 1'
#
loop_
_entity.id
_entity.type
_entity.pdbx_description
1 polymer ?
#
loop_
_entity_poly.entity_id
_entity_poly.type
_entity_poly.pdbx_seq_one_letter_code
_entity_poly.pdbx_strand_id
1 'polypeptide(L)'
;MLRGDAGVGKTALLKYALGKASGLQITHASGIQSEMELAFAGLQQFCAPLTGYSEALPGPQREALDIAFGAASGPPPDRFLIGLAVLSLLAAAAEHQPVLCVIDDAQWLDRASLQTLAFVTRRLGSEPVAMLFAVRDGAEGELAGLPGLTVRGLRAADAGALLDSVIPGRLDERVRDRIVAETQGNPLALLELPRDMTTAELAGGFGWPETGRLSGQIEQAFLRRVQQLPAQTQTLLLAAATDPLGDVTLLAGAARHLGISLDAIAPAEAAELVELSTRVRFRHPLVRSAIYVSANPLERRRIHSALAYATDPDIDPDRRAWHRAHAAAGTDETIAHELEQSASRAQGKGGILAAAAFLQRATELTADPVARGVRALAAAQSKYDAAAFDAARELLGVADLAPLDPLTRARATRLRAKIVFAESRVGAYGSATVSEAAIGLLEAAKGLENLDDRLARETYLDAVGAAMYGGRLCPRGGAVEVAEPARLAPAGSTPARPSDLLLDGLAKRITHGAAASAHTLREALTLIRHEADRPENTSWMEQAFPIALESATHEVWDDDMWHHLATRAVHIAREVGALSVLPAALIYRAGVHVHAGELDAAAELVQEADAISAATGHAPIRYHSLILAAWRGTESSAIRLIDDAMRDGAARGEGRLLGAMGYGAGVLNNSLGRYELAFLAARRACEHEDLGLYSWCLIELIEAAVRCGEHEAAAKALGQLEERAQAGDSDWSNGMVARSRALLAADEDAEAHYREAIQRLTNTRISVHLARVHLIYGEWLRRCNRRSDARAELAVAHASFVSMGAAAFAERAERELRATGARVHKRAASKEEALTAQEAQIARMAGQGLTNQEIAAQLFISSHTVEWHLRKVFAKRGITSRRQLRGNH
;
A
#
# COMPACT_ATOMS: atom_id res chain seq x y z
N MET A 1 -1.69 7.61 21.19
CA MET A 1 -3.05 7.07 21.18
C MET A 1 -3.48 6.75 22.62
N LEU A 2 -4.67 7.22 23.07
CA LEU A 2 -5.27 6.88 24.35
C LEU A 2 -6.18 5.66 24.17
N ARG A 3 -5.90 4.58 24.89
CA ARG A 3 -6.68 3.34 24.85
C ARG A 3 -7.35 3.10 26.19
N GLY A 4 -8.52 2.49 26.19
CA GLY A 4 -9.21 2.09 27.42
C GLY A 4 -10.71 1.91 27.21
N ASP A 5 -11.37 1.39 28.25
CA ASP A 5 -12.80 1.09 28.24
C ASP A 5 -13.67 2.31 27.97
N ALA A 6 -14.93 2.08 27.60
CA ALA A 6 -15.92 3.15 27.50
C ALA A 6 -16.12 3.83 28.86
N GLY A 7 -16.18 5.16 28.87
CA GLY A 7 -16.39 5.93 30.10
C GLY A 7 -15.16 6.11 31.01
N VAL A 8 -13.99 5.56 30.64
CA VAL A 8 -12.78 5.60 31.50
C VAL A 8 -12.14 7.00 31.58
N GLY A 9 -12.63 7.98 30.78
CA GLY A 9 -12.15 9.35 30.83
C GLY A 9 -11.26 9.78 29.66
N LYS A 10 -11.16 9.02 28.55
CA LYS A 10 -10.37 9.39 27.36
C LYS A 10 -10.71 10.76 26.80
N THR A 11 -11.99 11.02 26.56
CA THR A 11 -12.50 12.32 26.09
C THR A 11 -12.21 13.45 27.10
N ALA A 12 -12.24 13.17 28.41
CA ALA A 12 -11.89 14.16 29.43
C ALA A 12 -10.41 14.53 29.36
N LEU A 13 -9.53 13.56 29.12
CA LEU A 13 -8.10 13.79 28.90
C LEU A 13 -7.83 14.58 27.61
N LEU A 14 -8.55 14.29 26.52
CA LEU A 14 -8.46 15.07 25.29
C LEU A 14 -8.92 16.53 25.52
N LYS A 15 -10.03 16.75 26.24
CA LYS A 15 -10.49 18.09 26.62
C LYS A 15 -9.49 18.83 27.51
N TYR A 16 -8.86 18.12 28.45
CA TYR A 16 -7.79 18.68 29.25
C TYR A 16 -6.59 19.11 28.41
N ALA A 17 -6.15 18.26 27.46
CA ALA A 17 -5.08 18.61 26.53
C ALA A 17 -5.43 19.84 25.69
N LEU A 18 -6.65 19.92 25.17
CA LEU A 18 -7.16 21.09 24.44
C LEU A 18 -7.15 22.36 25.30
N GLY A 19 -7.56 22.28 26.57
CA GLY A 19 -7.55 23.40 27.50
C GLY A 19 -6.15 23.89 27.87
N LYS A 20 -5.11 23.05 27.67
CA LYS A 20 -3.69 23.41 27.92
C LYS A 20 -2.95 23.83 26.63
N ALA A 21 -3.59 23.70 25.48
CA ALA A 21 -2.99 23.94 24.18
C ALA A 21 -2.94 25.42 23.78
N SER A 22 -2.51 26.30 24.71
CA SER A 22 -2.36 27.71 24.41
C SER A 22 -1.20 27.93 23.41
N GLY A 23 -1.45 28.69 22.36
CA GLY A 23 -0.45 28.96 21.32
C GLY A 23 -0.31 27.83 20.28
N LEU A 24 -1.26 26.87 20.24
CA LEU A 24 -1.33 25.85 19.21
C LEU A 24 -2.57 26.09 18.32
N GLN A 25 -2.41 25.81 17.01
CA GLN A 25 -3.57 25.68 16.13
C GLN A 25 -4.22 24.33 16.39
N ILE A 26 -5.54 24.32 16.54
CA ILE A 26 -6.27 23.11 16.90
C ILE A 26 -7.11 22.66 15.72
N THR A 27 -6.99 21.38 15.35
CA THR A 27 -7.95 20.68 14.51
C THR A 27 -8.46 19.44 15.23
N HIS A 28 -9.74 19.12 15.04
CA HIS A 28 -10.34 17.99 15.72
C HIS A 28 -11.36 17.28 14.85
N ALA A 29 -11.47 15.96 15.04
CA ALA A 29 -12.55 15.14 14.52
C ALA A 29 -13.09 14.24 15.62
N SER A 30 -14.36 13.88 15.53
CA SER A 30 -14.96 12.90 16.42
C SER A 30 -15.66 11.84 15.59
N GLY A 31 -15.31 10.59 15.82
CA GLY A 31 -15.93 9.46 15.13
C GLY A 31 -17.40 9.32 15.54
N ILE A 32 -18.26 9.08 14.56
CA ILE A 32 -19.70 8.94 14.75
C ILE A 32 -20.17 7.65 14.07
N GLN A 33 -20.74 6.74 14.83
CA GLN A 33 -21.09 5.39 14.34
C GLN A 33 -21.96 5.40 13.07
N SER A 34 -22.82 6.38 12.87
CA SER A 34 -23.66 6.50 11.68
C SER A 34 -22.96 7.11 10.46
N GLU A 35 -21.75 7.66 10.62
CA GLU A 35 -20.93 8.21 9.52
C GLU A 35 -19.88 7.20 9.01
N MET A 36 -19.74 6.05 9.62
CA MET A 36 -18.73 5.06 9.24
C MET A 36 -18.79 4.63 7.77
N GLU A 37 -19.93 4.80 7.12
CA GLU A 37 -20.17 4.48 5.72
C GLU A 37 -20.01 5.69 4.78
N LEU A 38 -19.88 6.92 5.31
CA LEU A 38 -19.70 8.14 4.52
C LEU A 38 -18.20 8.41 4.30
N ALA A 39 -17.70 8.13 3.10
CA ALA A 39 -16.28 8.28 2.81
C ALA A 39 -15.80 9.72 3.04
N PHE A 40 -14.69 9.83 3.76
CA PHE A 40 -14.00 11.08 4.08
C PHE A 40 -14.79 12.09 4.93
N ALA A 41 -15.94 11.70 5.52
CA ALA A 41 -16.72 12.59 6.40
C ALA A 41 -15.88 13.05 7.62
N GLY A 42 -15.20 12.12 8.29
CA GLY A 42 -14.30 12.45 9.40
C GLY A 42 -13.10 13.29 8.97
N LEU A 43 -12.56 13.01 7.77
CA LEU A 43 -11.42 13.76 7.23
C LEU A 43 -11.82 15.19 6.83
N GLN A 44 -13.00 15.37 6.27
CA GLN A 44 -13.55 16.70 5.95
C GLN A 44 -13.74 17.53 7.22
N GLN A 45 -14.30 16.93 8.29
CA GLN A 45 -14.41 17.58 9.60
C GLN A 45 -13.03 17.98 10.14
N PHE A 46 -12.04 17.06 10.03
CA PHE A 46 -10.68 17.29 10.47
C PHE A 46 -10.00 18.42 9.71
N CYS A 47 -10.12 18.45 8.38
CA CYS A 47 -9.47 19.45 7.52
C CYS A 47 -10.16 20.81 7.51
N ALA A 48 -11.42 20.92 7.93
CA ALA A 48 -12.20 22.17 7.87
C ALA A 48 -11.50 23.40 8.47
N PRO A 49 -10.82 23.32 9.64
CA PRO A 49 -10.09 24.47 10.20
C PRO A 49 -8.80 24.82 9.43
N LEU A 50 -8.36 23.94 8.53
CA LEU A 50 -7.09 24.06 7.82
C LEU A 50 -7.25 24.49 6.34
N THR A 51 -8.48 24.65 5.86
CA THR A 51 -8.78 24.98 4.44
C THR A 51 -8.14 26.29 3.96
N GLY A 52 -7.85 27.22 4.85
CA GLY A 52 -7.11 28.45 4.51
C GLY A 52 -5.68 28.21 4.02
N TYR A 53 -5.12 27.03 4.22
CA TYR A 53 -3.77 26.66 3.76
C TYR A 53 -3.78 25.84 2.47
N SER A 54 -4.94 25.59 1.87
CA SER A 54 -5.06 24.76 0.66
C SER A 54 -4.32 25.35 -0.55
N GLU A 55 -4.16 26.66 -0.63
CA GLU A 55 -3.41 27.33 -1.69
C GLU A 55 -1.92 26.99 -1.69
N ALA A 56 -1.37 26.58 -0.54
CA ALA A 56 0.02 26.16 -0.42
C ALA A 56 0.28 24.73 -0.95
N LEU A 57 -0.78 23.95 -1.22
CA LEU A 57 -0.65 22.59 -1.73
C LEU A 57 -0.28 22.57 -3.22
N PRO A 58 0.53 21.58 -3.64
CA PRO A 58 0.69 21.26 -5.07
C PRO A 58 -0.67 21.02 -5.75
N GLY A 59 -0.78 21.43 -7.02
CA GLY A 59 -2.05 21.34 -7.78
C GLY A 59 -2.75 19.98 -7.68
N PRO A 60 -2.07 18.84 -7.95
CA PRO A 60 -2.68 17.50 -7.87
C PRO A 60 -3.18 17.14 -6.46
N GLN A 61 -2.49 17.58 -5.41
CA GLN A 61 -2.90 17.32 -4.02
C GLN A 61 -4.15 18.13 -3.65
N ARG A 62 -4.21 19.39 -4.09
CA ARG A 62 -5.39 20.24 -3.88
C ARG A 62 -6.59 19.66 -4.59
N GLU A 63 -6.45 19.33 -5.88
CA GLU A 63 -7.50 18.70 -6.67
C GLU A 63 -8.01 17.40 -6.04
N ALA A 64 -7.11 16.56 -5.52
CA ALA A 64 -7.48 15.32 -4.84
C ALA A 64 -8.34 15.58 -3.58
N LEU A 65 -8.03 16.60 -2.78
CA LEU A 65 -8.88 16.98 -1.63
C LEU A 65 -10.20 17.58 -2.07
N ASP A 66 -10.20 18.45 -3.07
CA ASP A 66 -11.43 19.07 -3.60
C ASP A 66 -12.38 18.01 -4.16
N ILE A 67 -11.86 17.01 -4.87
CA ILE A 67 -12.67 15.88 -5.37
C ILE A 67 -13.17 15.01 -4.20
N ALA A 68 -12.28 14.65 -3.26
CA ALA A 68 -12.64 13.81 -2.12
C ALA A 68 -13.74 14.47 -1.23
N PHE A 69 -13.69 15.78 -1.09
CA PHE A 69 -14.68 16.55 -0.31
C PHE A 69 -15.89 17.00 -1.14
N GLY A 70 -15.91 16.67 -2.43
CA GLY A 70 -17.02 16.99 -3.33
C GLY A 70 -17.08 18.46 -3.77
N ALA A 71 -16.01 19.21 -3.61
CA ALA A 71 -15.87 20.59 -4.07
C ALA A 71 -15.53 20.68 -5.58
N ALA A 72 -14.95 19.65 -6.16
CA ALA A 72 -14.65 19.52 -7.58
C ALA A 72 -15.09 18.17 -8.14
N SER A 73 -15.24 18.10 -9.48
CA SER A 73 -15.51 16.85 -10.19
C SER A 73 -14.28 16.45 -11.00
N GLY A 74 -13.88 15.16 -10.92
CA GLY A 74 -12.71 14.65 -11.61
C GLY A 74 -12.62 13.12 -11.50
N PRO A 75 -11.57 12.51 -12.06
CA PRO A 75 -11.31 11.10 -11.83
C PRO A 75 -11.11 10.84 -10.33
N PRO A 76 -11.47 9.64 -9.81
CA PRO A 76 -11.31 9.31 -8.40
C PRO A 76 -9.85 9.44 -7.98
N PRO A 77 -9.54 10.27 -6.97
CA PRO A 77 -8.16 10.45 -6.52
C PRO A 77 -7.68 9.21 -5.78
N ASP A 78 -6.39 8.89 -5.93
CA ASP A 78 -5.76 7.84 -5.13
C ASP A 78 -5.84 8.21 -3.64
N ARG A 79 -6.24 7.24 -2.80
CA ARG A 79 -6.39 7.43 -1.35
C ARG A 79 -5.12 7.93 -0.66
N PHE A 80 -3.96 7.57 -1.21
CA PHE A 80 -2.67 7.96 -0.66
C PHE A 80 -2.29 9.39 -1.09
N LEU A 81 -2.74 9.83 -2.26
CA LEU A 81 -2.62 11.22 -2.67
C LEU A 81 -3.43 12.14 -1.75
N ILE A 82 -4.62 11.69 -1.32
CA ILE A 82 -5.41 12.37 -0.30
C ILE A 82 -4.62 12.43 1.03
N GLY A 83 -4.01 11.30 1.45
CA GLY A 83 -3.16 11.26 2.65
C GLY A 83 -1.98 12.21 2.59
N LEU A 84 -1.33 12.29 1.43
CA LEU A 84 -0.23 13.22 1.20
C LEU A 84 -0.70 14.69 1.21
N ALA A 85 -1.86 14.96 0.63
CA ALA A 85 -2.47 16.28 0.65
C ALA A 85 -2.76 16.74 2.08
N VAL A 86 -3.28 15.85 2.94
CA VAL A 86 -3.51 16.14 4.37
C VAL A 86 -2.19 16.37 5.11
N LEU A 87 -1.16 15.58 4.83
CA LEU A 87 0.17 15.78 5.42
C LEU A 87 0.74 17.14 5.02
N SER A 88 0.65 17.52 3.74
CA SER A 88 1.11 18.82 3.24
C SER A 88 0.29 19.96 3.83
N LEU A 89 -1.02 19.79 4.01
CA LEU A 89 -1.91 20.77 4.61
C LEU A 89 -1.53 21.03 6.09
N LEU A 90 -1.27 19.97 6.85
CA LEU A 90 -0.79 20.07 8.24
C LEU A 90 0.59 20.73 8.31
N ALA A 91 1.49 20.39 7.40
CA ALA A 91 2.81 20.98 7.34
C ALA A 91 2.73 22.49 7.03
N ALA A 92 1.92 22.91 6.07
CA ALA A 92 1.70 24.33 5.73
C ALA A 92 1.10 25.10 6.92
N ALA A 93 0.13 24.52 7.64
CA ALA A 93 -0.41 25.12 8.85
C ALA A 93 0.68 25.23 9.94
N ALA A 94 1.48 24.21 10.11
CA ALA A 94 2.52 24.09 11.13
C ALA A 94 3.70 25.05 10.90
N GLU A 95 3.92 25.54 9.68
CA GLU A 95 4.88 26.62 9.37
C GLU A 95 4.52 27.93 10.06
N HIS A 96 3.24 28.17 10.31
CA HIS A 96 2.72 29.40 10.94
C HIS A 96 2.60 29.25 12.45
N GLN A 97 2.08 28.09 12.88
CA GLN A 97 1.83 27.82 14.30
C GLN A 97 1.79 26.30 14.55
N PRO A 98 2.42 25.76 15.61
CA PRO A 98 2.37 24.34 15.90
C PRO A 98 0.93 23.82 15.98
N VAL A 99 0.66 22.63 15.44
CA VAL A 99 -0.70 22.10 15.30
C VAL A 99 -0.94 20.97 16.30
N LEU A 100 -2.07 21.02 16.99
CA LEU A 100 -2.59 19.92 17.79
C LEU A 100 -3.83 19.32 17.10
N CYS A 101 -3.70 18.06 16.72
CA CYS A 101 -4.75 17.26 16.12
C CYS A 101 -5.39 16.35 17.17
N VAL A 102 -6.68 16.42 17.35
CA VAL A 102 -7.41 15.61 18.34
C VAL A 102 -8.50 14.80 17.65
N ILE A 103 -8.43 13.49 17.76
CA ILE A 103 -9.39 12.55 17.19
C ILE A 103 -10.03 11.76 18.34
N ASP A 104 -11.29 12.05 18.62
CA ASP A 104 -12.05 11.34 19.65
C ASP A 104 -12.88 10.22 19.02
N ASP A 105 -13.10 9.13 19.79
CA ASP A 105 -13.84 7.94 19.36
C ASP A 105 -13.45 7.45 17.96
N ALA A 106 -12.14 7.33 17.72
CA ALA A 106 -11.57 6.99 16.41
C ALA A 106 -12.12 5.68 15.82
N GLN A 107 -12.60 4.75 16.64
CA GLN A 107 -13.25 3.51 16.18
C GLN A 107 -14.57 3.75 15.39
N TRP A 108 -15.12 4.94 15.47
CA TRP A 108 -16.34 5.33 14.77
C TRP A 108 -16.11 6.28 13.59
N LEU A 109 -14.86 6.57 13.23
CA LEU A 109 -14.55 7.27 11.98
C LEU A 109 -14.85 6.36 10.78
N ASP A 110 -15.21 6.96 9.67
CA ASP A 110 -15.24 6.23 8.41
C ASP A 110 -13.84 5.69 8.09
N ARG A 111 -13.81 4.52 7.47
CA ARG A 111 -12.56 3.79 7.24
C ARG A 111 -11.57 4.55 6.36
N ALA A 112 -12.05 5.33 5.38
CA ALA A 112 -11.18 6.11 4.50
C ALA A 112 -10.48 7.24 5.27
N SER A 113 -11.21 7.95 6.14
CA SER A 113 -10.64 8.95 7.05
C SER A 113 -9.63 8.33 8.02
N LEU A 114 -9.99 7.20 8.65
CA LEU A 114 -9.11 6.54 9.62
C LEU A 114 -7.80 6.06 8.98
N GLN A 115 -7.86 5.46 7.80
CA GLN A 115 -6.69 5.04 7.02
C GLN A 115 -5.81 6.22 6.65
N THR A 116 -6.42 7.32 6.19
CA THR A 116 -5.71 8.56 5.85
C THR A 116 -5.00 9.15 7.06
N LEU A 117 -5.68 9.28 8.20
CA LEU A 117 -5.09 9.83 9.42
C LEU A 117 -3.99 8.91 9.99
N ALA A 118 -4.16 7.60 9.93
CA ALA A 118 -3.13 6.63 10.32
C ALA A 118 -1.88 6.73 9.42
N PHE A 119 -2.08 6.89 8.10
CA PHE A 119 -1.01 7.12 7.14
C PHE A 119 -0.24 8.41 7.45
N VAL A 120 -0.93 9.51 7.68
CA VAL A 120 -0.35 10.81 8.05
C VAL A 120 0.45 10.70 9.34
N THR A 121 -0.14 10.09 10.39
CA THR A 121 0.50 9.96 11.70
C THR A 121 1.84 9.24 11.65
N ARG A 122 1.94 8.18 10.83
CA ARG A 122 3.19 7.42 10.66
C ARG A 122 4.27 8.19 9.90
N ARG A 123 3.92 9.32 9.27
CA ARG A 123 4.81 10.16 8.48
C ARG A 123 5.14 11.51 9.08
N LEU A 124 4.50 11.87 10.16
CA LEU A 124 4.89 13.04 10.95
C LEU A 124 6.27 12.76 11.58
N GLY A 125 7.28 13.43 11.10
CA GLY A 125 8.67 13.26 11.55
C GLY A 125 9.22 14.49 12.26
N SER A 126 9.39 15.57 11.53
CA SER A 126 10.00 16.82 11.99
C SER A 126 9.02 17.99 12.07
N GLU A 127 7.78 17.79 11.66
CA GLU A 127 6.73 18.79 11.72
C GLU A 127 6.34 19.08 13.17
N PRO A 128 6.10 20.35 13.55
CA PRO A 128 5.57 20.69 14.85
C PRO A 128 4.06 20.39 14.93
N VAL A 129 3.71 19.10 14.74
CA VAL A 129 2.35 18.58 14.75
C VAL A 129 2.26 17.44 15.75
N ALA A 130 1.29 17.51 16.64
CA ALA A 130 0.97 16.44 17.58
C ALA A 130 -0.40 15.85 17.26
N MET A 131 -0.52 14.51 17.19
CA MET A 131 -1.79 13.82 16.97
C MET A 131 -2.17 12.99 18.18
N LEU A 132 -3.37 13.20 18.70
CA LEU A 132 -3.96 12.48 19.82
C LEU A 132 -5.21 11.73 19.35
N PHE A 133 -5.19 10.42 19.47
CA PHE A 133 -6.35 9.56 19.20
C PHE A 133 -6.91 9.01 20.50
N ALA A 134 -8.22 8.95 20.65
CA ALA A 134 -8.90 8.15 21.65
C ALA A 134 -9.62 6.99 20.98
N VAL A 135 -9.40 5.77 21.47
CA VAL A 135 -9.95 4.52 20.90
C VAL A 135 -10.35 3.58 22.04
N ARG A 136 -11.35 2.72 21.80
CA ARG A 136 -11.71 1.65 22.75
C ARG A 136 -10.70 0.52 22.68
N ASP A 137 -10.47 -0.15 23.82
CA ASP A 137 -9.62 -1.34 23.84
C ASP A 137 -10.15 -2.42 22.90
N GLY A 138 -9.25 -3.01 22.09
CA GLY A 138 -9.58 -4.03 21.10
C GLY A 138 -10.18 -3.48 19.79
N ALA A 139 -10.25 -2.17 19.63
CA ALA A 139 -10.77 -1.51 18.42
C ALA A 139 -9.71 -0.63 17.72
N GLU A 140 -8.44 -0.95 17.89
CA GLU A 140 -7.32 -0.16 17.35
C GLU A 140 -7.26 -0.18 15.82
N GLY A 141 -7.61 -1.30 15.20
CA GLY A 141 -7.72 -1.42 13.74
C GLY A 141 -6.52 -0.84 12.98
N GLU A 142 -6.76 0.13 12.12
CA GLU A 142 -5.75 0.83 11.28
C GLU A 142 -4.72 1.63 12.11
N LEU A 143 -5.01 1.92 13.40
CA LEU A 143 -4.10 2.63 14.31
C LEU A 143 -3.15 1.70 15.05
N ALA A 144 -3.22 0.38 14.82
CA ALA A 144 -2.33 -0.58 15.43
C ALA A 144 -0.84 -0.23 15.19
N GLY A 145 -0.02 -0.38 16.21
CA GLY A 145 1.41 -0.04 16.16
C GLY A 145 1.75 1.42 16.48
N LEU A 146 0.77 2.34 16.60
CA LEU A 146 1.04 3.68 17.12
C LEU A 146 1.35 3.66 18.61
N PRO A 147 2.25 4.53 19.13
CA PRO A 147 2.53 4.66 20.55
C PRO A 147 1.24 4.86 21.33
N GLY A 148 1.00 4.05 22.34
CA GLY A 148 -0.26 4.05 23.09
C GLY A 148 -0.08 4.21 24.60
N LEU A 149 -1.01 4.96 25.21
CA LEU A 149 -1.18 5.06 26.64
C LEU A 149 -2.51 4.40 27.01
N THR A 150 -2.46 3.36 27.84
CA THR A 150 -3.68 2.72 28.36
C THR A 150 -4.22 3.52 29.54
N VAL A 151 -5.43 4.02 29.37
CA VAL A 151 -6.18 4.74 30.42
C VAL A 151 -7.00 3.70 31.22
N ARG A 152 -6.70 3.58 32.49
CA ARG A 152 -7.40 2.67 33.42
C ARG A 152 -8.34 3.47 34.33
N GLY A 153 -9.24 2.78 35.01
CA GLY A 153 -10.10 3.38 36.03
C GLY A 153 -9.28 4.10 37.12
N LEU A 154 -9.91 5.04 37.77
CA LEU A 154 -9.35 5.83 38.88
C LEU A 154 -8.93 4.91 40.02
N ARG A 155 -7.87 5.29 40.75
CA ARG A 155 -7.48 4.63 42.00
C ARG A 155 -8.57 4.83 43.05
N ALA A 156 -8.68 3.93 44.03
CA ALA A 156 -9.73 3.96 45.04
C ALA A 156 -9.86 5.32 45.75
N ALA A 157 -8.77 5.99 46.10
CA ALA A 157 -8.77 7.31 46.69
C ALA A 157 -9.35 8.40 45.77
N ASP A 158 -8.93 8.40 44.48
CA ASP A 158 -9.38 9.39 43.48
C ASP A 158 -10.85 9.12 43.11
N ALA A 159 -11.24 7.85 43.00
CA ALA A 159 -12.60 7.41 42.77
C ALA A 159 -13.54 7.83 43.92
N GLY A 160 -13.09 7.66 45.16
CA GLY A 160 -13.82 8.15 46.37
C GLY A 160 -13.99 9.65 46.36
N ALA A 161 -12.95 10.42 46.07
CA ALA A 161 -13.00 11.86 45.96
C ALA A 161 -13.96 12.33 44.85
N LEU A 162 -14.03 11.62 43.71
CA LEU A 162 -14.97 11.91 42.65
C LEU A 162 -16.42 11.66 43.09
N LEU A 163 -16.69 10.55 43.78
CA LEU A 163 -18.01 10.25 44.35
C LEU A 163 -18.46 11.30 45.35
N ASP A 164 -17.58 11.71 46.28
CA ASP A 164 -17.85 12.72 47.30
C ASP A 164 -18.15 14.09 46.66
N SER A 165 -17.63 14.37 45.47
CA SER A 165 -17.91 15.61 44.75
C SER A 165 -19.30 15.67 44.10
N VAL A 166 -19.98 14.54 43.91
CA VAL A 166 -21.23 14.43 43.14
C VAL A 166 -22.43 14.10 44.02
N ILE A 167 -22.21 13.42 45.13
CA ILE A 167 -23.28 13.01 46.05
C ILE A 167 -23.45 14.06 47.12
N PRO A 168 -24.63 14.76 47.18
CA PRO A 168 -24.89 15.70 48.23
C PRO A 168 -25.20 14.97 49.53
N GLY A 169 -24.23 14.85 50.45
CA GLY A 169 -24.36 14.20 51.76
C GLY A 169 -23.24 13.26 52.11
N ARG A 170 -23.19 12.74 53.36
CA ARG A 170 -22.20 11.73 53.74
C ARG A 170 -22.59 10.35 53.20
N LEU A 171 -21.77 9.82 52.32
CA LEU A 171 -21.84 8.44 51.83
C LEU A 171 -21.27 7.50 52.92
N ASP A 172 -21.96 6.40 53.20
CA ASP A 172 -21.38 5.33 54.03
C ASP A 172 -20.13 4.74 53.39
N GLU A 173 -19.02 4.56 54.14
CA GLU A 173 -17.73 4.08 53.64
C GLU A 173 -17.85 2.70 52.95
N ARG A 174 -18.69 1.81 53.44
CA ARG A 174 -18.89 0.48 52.84
C ARG A 174 -19.61 0.57 51.53
N VAL A 175 -20.58 1.49 51.38
CA VAL A 175 -21.31 1.75 50.12
C VAL A 175 -20.36 2.38 49.13
N ARG A 176 -19.55 3.37 49.52
CA ARG A 176 -18.53 4.01 48.70
C ARG A 176 -17.53 2.96 48.18
N ASP A 177 -16.93 2.15 49.06
CA ASP A 177 -15.94 1.16 48.68
C ASP A 177 -16.52 0.09 47.74
N ARG A 178 -17.79 -0.26 47.95
CA ARG A 178 -18.51 -1.17 47.06
C ARG A 178 -18.77 -0.55 45.68
N ILE A 179 -19.22 0.72 45.59
CA ILE A 179 -19.39 1.43 44.30
C ILE A 179 -18.08 1.51 43.56
N VAL A 180 -16.97 1.84 44.23
CA VAL A 180 -15.64 1.91 43.62
C VAL A 180 -15.18 0.53 43.12
N ALA A 181 -15.41 -0.54 43.89
CA ALA A 181 -15.04 -1.88 43.49
C ALA A 181 -15.85 -2.36 42.28
N GLU A 182 -17.16 -2.16 42.30
CA GLU A 182 -18.05 -2.58 41.21
C GLU A 182 -17.88 -1.78 39.92
N THR A 183 -17.57 -0.48 40.04
CA THR A 183 -17.25 0.38 38.89
C THR A 183 -15.81 0.21 38.39
N GLN A 184 -14.96 -0.54 39.13
CA GLN A 184 -13.52 -0.65 38.86
C GLN A 184 -12.84 0.73 38.69
N GLY A 185 -13.36 1.75 39.36
CA GLY A 185 -12.88 3.12 39.25
C GLY A 185 -13.24 3.83 37.93
N ASN A 186 -14.14 3.31 37.12
CA ASN A 186 -14.57 3.95 35.89
C ASN A 186 -15.28 5.28 36.18
N PRO A 187 -14.74 6.45 35.74
CA PRO A 187 -15.27 7.75 36.12
C PRO A 187 -16.74 7.97 35.71
N LEU A 188 -17.12 7.49 34.52
CA LEU A 188 -18.51 7.64 34.07
C LEU A 188 -19.46 6.80 34.92
N ALA A 189 -19.08 5.58 35.26
CA ALA A 189 -19.86 4.70 36.11
C ALA A 189 -19.99 5.29 37.53
N LEU A 190 -18.90 5.87 38.06
CA LEU A 190 -18.91 6.56 39.34
C LEU A 190 -19.84 7.79 39.39
N LEU A 191 -20.00 8.50 38.25
CA LEU A 191 -20.86 9.68 38.16
C LEU A 191 -22.34 9.34 37.94
N GLU A 192 -22.62 8.27 37.19
CA GLU A 192 -23.99 7.94 36.75
C GLU A 192 -24.71 6.95 37.68
N LEU A 193 -24.01 5.91 38.20
CA LEU A 193 -24.62 4.91 39.07
C LEU A 193 -25.27 5.48 40.33
N PRO A 194 -24.64 6.44 41.04
CA PRO A 194 -25.26 6.99 42.24
C PRO A 194 -26.51 7.84 41.97
N ARG A 195 -26.67 8.40 40.78
CA ARG A 195 -27.84 9.21 40.38
C ARG A 195 -29.15 8.41 40.33
N ASP A 196 -29.03 7.11 40.06
CA ASP A 196 -30.18 6.20 39.99
C ASP A 196 -30.48 5.52 41.34
N MET A 197 -29.67 5.75 42.36
CA MET A 197 -29.82 5.15 43.70
C MET A 197 -30.69 6.04 44.59
N THR A 198 -31.59 5.41 45.37
CA THR A 198 -32.37 6.11 46.37
C THR A 198 -31.51 6.53 47.57
N THR A 199 -31.95 7.56 48.30
CA THR A 199 -31.26 8.03 49.51
C THR A 199 -31.08 6.91 50.56
N ALA A 200 -32.02 5.95 50.61
CA ALA A 200 -31.97 4.80 51.52
C ALA A 200 -30.88 3.78 51.08
N GLU A 201 -30.68 3.55 49.79
CA GLU A 201 -29.62 2.69 49.24
C GLU A 201 -28.24 3.30 49.44
N LEU A 202 -28.11 4.63 49.27
CA LEU A 202 -26.86 5.37 49.53
C LEU A 202 -26.51 5.41 51.01
N ALA A 203 -27.51 5.30 51.91
CA ALA A 203 -27.35 5.25 53.37
C ALA A 203 -27.14 3.85 53.98
N GLY A 204 -26.92 2.81 53.15
CA GLY A 204 -26.59 1.44 53.61
C GLY A 204 -27.73 0.41 53.57
N GLY A 205 -28.80 0.64 52.76
CA GLY A 205 -29.93 -0.30 52.55
C GLY A 205 -29.56 -1.57 51.73
N PHE A 206 -30.18 -2.70 52.12
CA PHE A 206 -29.97 -4.01 51.41
C PHE A 206 -30.80 -4.08 50.13
N GLY A 207 -30.15 -4.21 48.99
CA GLY A 207 -30.82 -4.51 47.72
C GLY A 207 -30.07 -4.03 46.47
N TRP A 208 -28.99 -4.73 46.11
CA TRP A 208 -28.26 -4.45 44.89
C TRP A 208 -28.59 -5.49 43.81
N PRO A 209 -28.87 -5.14 42.55
CA PRO A 209 -29.07 -6.11 41.45
C PRO A 209 -27.76 -6.80 41.06
N GLU A 210 -27.85 -8.08 40.71
CA GLU A 210 -26.71 -8.91 40.34
C GLU A 210 -26.02 -8.45 39.03
N THR A 211 -24.70 -8.64 39.02
CA THR A 211 -23.67 -8.20 38.08
C THR A 211 -23.93 -8.48 36.59
N GLY A 212 -23.93 -7.40 35.79
CA GLY A 212 -23.72 -7.40 34.33
C GLY A 212 -22.44 -6.64 33.95
N ARG A 213 -21.93 -6.80 32.71
CA ARG A 213 -20.73 -6.07 32.21
C ARG A 213 -20.89 -4.55 32.35
N LEU A 214 -19.89 -3.83 32.84
CA LEU A 214 -19.92 -2.39 33.18
C LEU A 214 -20.48 -1.49 32.06
N SER A 215 -20.11 -1.74 30.83
CA SER A 215 -20.58 -1.01 29.64
C SER A 215 -22.11 -1.10 29.47
N GLY A 216 -22.69 -2.30 29.70
CA GLY A 216 -24.12 -2.50 29.60
C GLY A 216 -24.92 -1.82 30.74
N GLN A 217 -24.34 -1.66 31.93
CA GLN A 217 -25.02 -0.99 33.05
C GLN A 217 -25.13 0.53 32.83
N ILE A 218 -24.07 1.16 32.30
CA ILE A 218 -24.08 2.60 31.96
C ILE A 218 -25.07 2.89 30.85
N GLU A 219 -25.08 2.08 29.79
CA GLU A 219 -26.06 2.19 28.72
C GLU A 219 -27.50 2.02 29.23
N GLN A 220 -27.74 1.06 30.12
CA GLN A 220 -29.04 0.85 30.75
C GLN A 220 -29.45 2.02 31.66
N ALA A 221 -28.52 2.65 32.38
CA ALA A 221 -28.81 3.83 33.19
C ALA A 221 -29.25 5.00 32.31
N PHE A 222 -28.55 5.28 31.19
CA PHE A 222 -28.98 6.26 30.22
C PHE A 222 -30.35 5.93 29.63
N LEU A 223 -30.60 4.69 29.27
CA LEU A 223 -31.87 4.26 28.69
C LEU A 223 -33.03 4.42 29.69
N ARG A 224 -32.86 4.12 30.98
CA ARG A 224 -33.88 4.39 31.99
C ARG A 224 -34.23 5.89 32.07
N ARG A 225 -33.22 6.77 32.01
CA ARG A 225 -33.44 8.22 31.98
C ARG A 225 -34.19 8.66 30.73
N VAL A 226 -33.84 8.10 29.56
CA VAL A 226 -34.55 8.37 28.30
C VAL A 226 -36.00 7.91 28.38
N GLN A 227 -36.27 6.72 28.95
CA GLN A 227 -37.60 6.14 29.08
C GLN A 227 -38.52 6.93 30.04
N GLN A 228 -37.96 7.71 30.96
CA GLN A 228 -38.72 8.58 31.84
C GLN A 228 -39.15 9.88 31.16
N LEU A 229 -38.60 10.24 29.99
CA LEU A 229 -38.94 11.42 29.24
C LEU A 229 -40.28 11.24 28.49
N PRO A 230 -40.95 12.35 28.13
CA PRO A 230 -42.16 12.29 27.29
C PRO A 230 -41.89 11.57 25.97
N ALA A 231 -42.88 10.85 25.44
CA ALA A 231 -42.73 10.05 24.22
C ALA A 231 -42.29 10.89 23.00
N GLN A 232 -42.74 12.13 22.90
CA GLN A 232 -42.28 13.03 21.85
C GLN A 232 -40.76 13.38 21.98
N THR A 233 -40.30 13.58 23.20
CA THR A 233 -38.87 13.81 23.50
C THR A 233 -38.04 12.60 23.14
N GLN A 234 -38.47 11.38 23.49
CA GLN A 234 -37.81 10.15 23.13
C GLN A 234 -37.69 10.00 21.60
N THR A 235 -38.76 10.32 20.86
CA THR A 235 -38.78 10.29 19.40
C THR A 235 -37.79 11.28 18.78
N LEU A 236 -37.69 12.50 19.32
CA LEU A 236 -36.73 13.51 18.87
C LEU A 236 -35.29 13.12 19.21
N LEU A 237 -35.06 12.53 20.37
CA LEU A 237 -33.75 11.99 20.75
C LEU A 237 -33.32 10.89 19.80
N LEU A 238 -34.22 9.98 19.39
CA LEU A 238 -33.92 8.95 18.42
C LEU A 238 -33.62 9.55 17.04
N ALA A 239 -34.38 10.59 16.62
CA ALA A 239 -34.09 11.29 15.35
C ALA A 239 -32.71 11.96 15.39
N ALA A 240 -32.40 12.67 16.48
CA ALA A 240 -31.08 13.26 16.69
C ALA A 240 -29.96 12.23 16.79
N ALA A 241 -30.21 11.04 17.36
CA ALA A 241 -29.25 9.94 17.42
C ALA A 241 -29.01 9.32 16.05
N THR A 242 -30.02 9.30 15.20
CA THR A 242 -29.97 8.74 13.83
C THR A 242 -29.26 9.66 12.85
N ASP A 243 -29.36 11.00 13.04
CA ASP A 243 -28.66 11.96 12.20
C ASP A 243 -27.20 12.18 12.66
N PRO A 244 -26.21 11.90 11.79
CA PRO A 244 -24.82 11.97 12.18
C PRO A 244 -24.29 13.38 12.45
N LEU A 245 -24.72 14.35 11.67
CA LEU A 245 -24.19 15.73 11.72
C LEU A 245 -24.80 16.58 12.83
N GLY A 246 -25.89 16.09 13.44
CA GLY A 246 -26.65 16.87 14.43
C GLY A 246 -27.24 18.14 13.81
N ASP A 247 -27.64 18.08 12.56
CA ASP A 247 -28.23 19.22 11.84
C ASP A 247 -29.61 19.59 12.42
N VAL A 248 -29.67 20.76 13.05
CA VAL A 248 -30.91 21.24 13.67
C VAL A 248 -31.99 21.48 12.62
N THR A 249 -31.63 21.91 11.40
CA THR A 249 -32.60 22.18 10.33
C THR A 249 -33.21 20.87 9.84
N LEU A 250 -32.40 19.86 9.68
CA LEU A 250 -32.87 18.53 9.32
C LEU A 250 -33.71 17.89 10.42
N LEU A 251 -33.26 18.00 11.68
CA LEU A 251 -34.06 17.52 12.83
C LEU A 251 -35.43 18.24 12.91
N ALA A 252 -35.46 19.56 12.71
CA ALA A 252 -36.70 20.34 12.69
C ALA A 252 -37.63 19.94 11.52
N GLY A 253 -37.04 19.61 10.35
CA GLY A 253 -37.79 19.09 9.20
C GLY A 253 -38.41 17.73 9.51
N ALA A 254 -37.60 16.79 10.06
CA ALA A 254 -38.07 15.49 10.48
C ALA A 254 -39.12 15.55 11.58
N ALA A 255 -38.94 16.43 12.57
CA ALA A 255 -39.92 16.68 13.66
C ALA A 255 -41.26 17.12 13.08
N ARG A 256 -41.29 18.09 12.17
CA ARG A 256 -42.51 18.54 11.47
C ARG A 256 -43.19 17.39 10.72
N HIS A 257 -42.46 16.57 10.02
CA HIS A 257 -42.99 15.39 9.32
C HIS A 257 -43.63 14.38 10.30
N LEU A 258 -43.03 14.24 11.49
CA LEU A 258 -43.54 13.36 12.56
C LEU A 258 -44.70 14.00 13.35
N GLY A 259 -45.07 15.27 13.10
CA GLY A 259 -46.08 16.02 13.82
C GLY A 259 -45.65 16.41 15.26
N ILE A 260 -44.34 16.60 15.48
CA ILE A 260 -43.76 16.92 16.80
C ILE A 260 -43.13 18.32 16.74
N SER A 261 -43.40 19.19 17.77
CA SER A 261 -42.68 20.45 17.90
C SER A 261 -41.23 20.21 18.30
N LEU A 262 -40.28 20.97 17.74
CA LEU A 262 -38.88 20.89 18.13
C LEU A 262 -38.68 21.23 19.63
N ASP A 263 -39.56 22.05 20.22
CA ASP A 263 -39.52 22.40 21.65
C ASP A 263 -39.69 21.19 22.57
N ALA A 264 -40.21 20.06 22.04
CA ALA A 264 -40.30 18.82 22.79
C ALA A 264 -38.93 18.22 23.11
N ILE A 265 -37.81 18.79 22.63
CA ILE A 265 -36.42 18.39 23.02
C ILE A 265 -36.04 18.96 24.40
N ALA A 266 -36.69 20.03 24.89
CA ALA A 266 -36.34 20.72 26.12
C ALA A 266 -36.26 19.82 27.39
N PRO A 267 -37.11 18.81 27.58
CA PRO A 267 -36.93 17.86 28.69
C PRO A 267 -35.63 17.06 28.61
N ALA A 268 -35.10 16.78 27.40
CA ALA A 268 -33.84 16.09 27.24
C ALA A 268 -32.64 17.00 27.55
N GLU A 269 -32.76 18.31 27.27
CA GLU A 269 -31.76 19.30 27.68
C GLU A 269 -31.73 19.46 29.20
N ALA A 270 -32.94 19.58 29.82
CA ALA A 270 -33.09 19.65 31.27
C ALA A 270 -32.56 18.39 31.99
N ALA A 271 -32.66 17.21 31.34
CA ALA A 271 -32.09 15.95 31.80
C ALA A 271 -30.58 15.82 31.47
N GLU A 272 -29.94 16.84 30.94
CA GLU A 272 -28.52 16.87 30.55
C GLU A 272 -28.08 15.74 29.59
N LEU A 273 -28.96 15.29 28.70
CA LEU A 273 -28.65 14.25 27.70
C LEU A 273 -28.15 14.86 26.39
N VAL A 274 -28.67 16.00 25.99
CA VAL A 274 -28.33 16.73 24.77
C VAL A 274 -28.16 18.22 25.04
N GLU A 275 -27.51 18.92 24.14
CA GLU A 275 -27.39 20.38 24.06
C GLU A 275 -27.79 20.80 22.66
N LEU A 276 -28.75 21.69 22.56
CA LEU A 276 -29.24 22.27 21.32
C LEU A 276 -28.61 23.65 21.13
N SER A 277 -27.79 23.81 20.11
CA SER A 277 -27.16 25.07 19.70
C SER A 277 -27.33 25.26 18.20
N THR A 278 -26.26 25.53 17.46
CA THR A 278 -26.23 25.44 15.99
C THR A 278 -26.26 23.98 15.49
N ARG A 279 -25.97 23.05 16.41
CA ARG A 279 -26.04 21.58 16.20
C ARG A 279 -26.61 20.93 17.45
N VAL A 280 -27.21 19.74 17.27
CA VAL A 280 -27.57 18.86 18.36
C VAL A 280 -26.33 18.09 18.81
N ARG A 281 -25.93 18.24 20.06
CA ARG A 281 -24.80 17.52 20.64
C ARG A 281 -25.27 16.64 21.79
N PHE A 282 -25.00 15.37 21.73
CA PHE A 282 -25.15 14.49 22.87
C PHE A 282 -24.01 14.75 23.86
N ARG A 283 -24.31 14.90 25.14
CA ARG A 283 -23.29 15.11 26.17
C ARG A 283 -22.30 13.96 26.28
N HIS A 284 -22.77 12.75 25.94
CA HIS A 284 -21.91 11.59 25.87
C HIS A 284 -22.24 10.73 24.65
N PRO A 285 -21.24 10.24 23.91
CA PRO A 285 -21.46 9.37 22.74
C PRO A 285 -22.23 8.08 23.05
N LEU A 286 -22.07 7.53 24.27
CA LEU A 286 -22.83 6.35 24.71
C LEU A 286 -24.33 6.60 24.78
N VAL A 287 -24.79 7.81 25.11
CA VAL A 287 -26.23 8.15 25.13
C VAL A 287 -26.81 7.99 23.74
N ARG A 288 -26.12 8.51 22.73
CA ARG A 288 -26.53 8.42 21.33
C ARG A 288 -26.59 6.95 20.87
N SER A 289 -25.50 6.18 21.09
CA SER A 289 -25.44 4.76 20.72
C SER A 289 -26.53 3.97 21.43
N ALA A 290 -26.71 4.16 22.73
CA ALA A 290 -27.73 3.45 23.52
C ALA A 290 -29.14 3.72 22.99
N ILE A 291 -29.50 4.98 22.70
CA ILE A 291 -30.80 5.36 22.14
C ILE A 291 -31.04 4.66 20.80
N TYR A 292 -30.08 4.71 19.89
CA TYR A 292 -30.23 4.11 18.55
C TYR A 292 -30.33 2.59 18.60
N VAL A 293 -29.48 1.94 19.38
CA VAL A 293 -29.45 0.45 19.50
C VAL A 293 -30.71 -0.06 20.20
N SER A 294 -31.22 0.63 21.25
CA SER A 294 -32.39 0.19 22.02
C SER A 294 -33.71 0.40 21.27
N ALA A 295 -33.77 1.30 20.29
CA ALA A 295 -34.95 1.53 19.50
C ALA A 295 -35.34 0.28 18.69
N ASN A 296 -36.65 -0.03 18.67
CA ASN A 296 -37.13 -1.17 17.90
C ASN A 296 -37.01 -0.89 16.37
N PRO A 297 -36.96 -1.95 15.52
CA PRO A 297 -36.79 -1.79 14.08
C PRO A 297 -37.87 -0.91 13.41
N LEU A 298 -39.09 -0.91 13.91
CA LEU A 298 -40.18 -0.11 13.36
C LEU A 298 -39.96 1.39 13.65
N GLU A 299 -39.56 1.73 14.88
CA GLU A 299 -39.24 3.10 15.26
C GLU A 299 -38.05 3.61 14.44
N ARG A 300 -36.98 2.87 14.33
CA ARG A 300 -35.82 3.24 13.50
C ARG A 300 -36.22 3.52 12.06
N ARG A 301 -37.03 2.63 11.44
CA ARG A 301 -37.53 2.84 10.07
C ARG A 301 -38.36 4.11 9.95
N ARG A 302 -39.26 4.38 10.93
CA ARG A 302 -40.07 5.59 10.96
C ARG A 302 -39.20 6.85 11.01
N ILE A 303 -38.17 6.84 11.83
CA ILE A 303 -37.24 7.98 11.95
C ILE A 303 -36.42 8.17 10.66
N HIS A 304 -35.88 7.10 10.10
CA HIS A 304 -35.15 7.18 8.84
C HIS A 304 -36.06 7.71 7.71
N SER A 305 -37.35 7.32 7.66
CA SER A 305 -38.32 7.85 6.72
C SER A 305 -38.54 9.38 6.89
N ALA A 306 -38.64 9.86 8.12
CA ALA A 306 -38.81 11.26 8.41
C ALA A 306 -37.54 12.08 8.04
N LEU A 307 -36.36 11.56 8.31
CA LEU A 307 -35.10 12.19 7.94
C LEU A 307 -34.90 12.19 6.41
N ALA A 308 -35.26 11.09 5.72
CA ALA A 308 -35.23 11.04 4.26
C ALA A 308 -36.14 12.09 3.60
N TYR A 309 -37.33 12.29 4.20
CA TYR A 309 -38.27 13.32 3.74
C TYR A 309 -37.73 14.74 3.94
N ALA A 310 -37.04 14.97 5.06
CA ALA A 310 -36.49 16.27 5.40
C ALA A 310 -35.19 16.61 4.66
N THR A 311 -34.50 15.59 4.10
CA THR A 311 -33.25 15.76 3.34
C THR A 311 -33.57 16.25 1.92
N ASP A 312 -32.97 17.36 1.54
CA ASP A 312 -33.10 17.91 0.19
C ASP A 312 -32.35 17.02 -0.83
N PRO A 313 -33.05 16.49 -1.86
CA PRO A 313 -32.42 15.58 -2.83
C PRO A 313 -31.37 16.24 -3.71
N ASP A 314 -31.42 17.55 -3.90
CA ASP A 314 -30.50 18.29 -4.76
C ASP A 314 -29.22 18.69 -4.00
N ILE A 315 -29.33 18.83 -2.67
CA ILE A 315 -28.21 19.23 -1.81
C ILE A 315 -27.43 17.99 -1.31
N ASP A 316 -28.16 16.96 -0.81
CA ASP A 316 -27.52 15.75 -0.26
C ASP A 316 -28.26 14.47 -0.69
N PRO A 317 -28.16 14.10 -1.98
CA PRO A 317 -28.80 12.91 -2.53
C PRO A 317 -28.31 11.62 -1.87
N ASP A 318 -27.05 11.55 -1.47
CA ASP A 318 -26.44 10.34 -0.91
C ASP A 318 -26.99 10.06 0.49
N ARG A 319 -27.09 11.06 1.34
CA ARG A 319 -27.70 10.97 2.65
C ARG A 319 -29.17 10.59 2.57
N ARG A 320 -29.90 11.19 1.62
CA ARG A 320 -31.31 10.84 1.40
C ARG A 320 -31.47 9.38 0.99
N ALA A 321 -30.66 8.90 0.04
CA ALA A 321 -30.69 7.51 -0.41
C ALA A 321 -30.37 6.55 0.75
N TRP A 322 -29.40 6.90 1.59
CA TRP A 322 -29.02 6.13 2.77
C TRP A 322 -30.18 6.05 3.78
N HIS A 323 -30.83 7.16 4.12
CA HIS A 323 -31.98 7.16 5.01
C HIS A 323 -33.16 6.37 4.41
N ARG A 324 -33.43 6.50 3.10
CA ARG A 324 -34.49 5.71 2.43
C ARG A 324 -34.20 4.22 2.50
N ALA A 325 -32.95 3.83 2.31
CA ALA A 325 -32.53 2.44 2.39
C ALA A 325 -32.75 1.84 3.79
N HIS A 326 -32.51 2.61 4.84
CA HIS A 326 -32.74 2.16 6.23
C HIS A 326 -34.22 2.21 6.64
N ALA A 327 -35.02 3.03 5.96
CA ALA A 327 -36.48 3.07 6.16
C ALA A 327 -37.20 1.91 5.49
N ALA A 328 -36.60 1.29 4.45
CA ALA A 328 -37.22 0.22 3.68
C ALA A 328 -37.52 -1.02 4.56
N ALA A 329 -38.76 -1.53 4.45
CA ALA A 329 -39.18 -2.72 5.16
C ALA A 329 -38.90 -4.04 4.39
N GLY A 330 -38.53 -3.93 3.13
CA GLY A 330 -38.27 -5.04 2.21
C GLY A 330 -37.56 -4.52 0.97
N THR A 331 -37.61 -5.27 -0.11
CA THR A 331 -37.00 -4.90 -1.39
C THR A 331 -37.69 -3.70 -2.01
N ASP A 332 -36.92 -2.76 -2.56
CA ASP A 332 -37.41 -1.57 -3.26
C ASP A 332 -36.41 -1.20 -4.37
N GLU A 333 -36.81 -1.39 -5.61
CA GLU A 333 -35.95 -1.19 -6.78
C GLU A 333 -35.60 0.28 -7.00
N THR A 334 -36.49 1.21 -6.64
CA THR A 334 -36.22 2.66 -6.77
C THR A 334 -35.10 3.07 -5.84
N ILE A 335 -35.16 2.59 -4.59
CA ILE A 335 -34.10 2.87 -3.59
C ILE A 335 -32.80 2.17 -3.98
N ALA A 336 -32.87 0.93 -4.48
CA ALA A 336 -31.69 0.21 -4.96
C ALA A 336 -30.98 0.98 -6.09
N HIS A 337 -31.74 1.56 -7.02
CA HIS A 337 -31.19 2.40 -8.10
C HIS A 337 -30.59 3.72 -7.58
N GLU A 338 -31.23 4.38 -6.62
CA GLU A 338 -30.67 5.59 -5.99
C GLU A 338 -29.33 5.29 -5.31
N LEU A 339 -29.20 4.12 -4.64
CA LEU A 339 -27.95 3.67 -4.05
C LEU A 339 -26.86 3.36 -5.07
N GLU A 340 -27.20 2.80 -6.25
CA GLU A 340 -26.23 2.65 -7.35
C GLU A 340 -25.70 4.01 -7.83
N GLN A 341 -26.57 5.00 -7.96
CA GLN A 341 -26.14 6.36 -8.29
C GLN A 341 -25.24 6.97 -7.20
N SER A 342 -25.58 6.73 -5.91
CA SER A 342 -24.73 7.14 -4.80
C SER A 342 -23.38 6.45 -4.80
N ALA A 343 -23.33 5.15 -5.14
CA ALA A 343 -22.10 4.41 -5.31
C ALA A 343 -21.21 5.02 -6.42
N SER A 344 -21.81 5.37 -7.56
CA SER A 344 -21.08 6.00 -8.67
C SER A 344 -20.51 7.37 -8.26
N ARG A 345 -21.27 8.19 -7.53
CA ARG A 345 -20.78 9.47 -7.00
C ARG A 345 -19.66 9.26 -5.97
N ALA A 346 -19.79 8.26 -5.09
CA ALA A 346 -18.77 7.93 -4.11
C ALA A 346 -17.46 7.47 -4.77
N GLN A 347 -17.55 6.63 -5.82
CA GLN A 347 -16.39 6.23 -6.63
C GLN A 347 -15.72 7.44 -7.27
N GLY A 348 -16.50 8.35 -7.87
CA GLY A 348 -15.99 9.59 -8.45
C GLY A 348 -15.26 10.50 -7.45
N LYS A 349 -15.53 10.37 -6.15
CA LYS A 349 -14.84 11.08 -5.06
C LYS A 349 -13.67 10.27 -4.45
N GLY A 350 -13.34 9.09 -4.99
CA GLY A 350 -12.32 8.20 -4.43
C GLY A 350 -12.78 7.37 -3.22
N GLY A 351 -14.05 7.42 -2.90
CA GLY A 351 -14.65 6.69 -1.78
C GLY A 351 -15.05 5.26 -2.11
N ILE A 352 -14.08 4.41 -2.51
CA ILE A 352 -14.32 3.02 -2.95
C ILE A 352 -15.09 2.21 -1.89
N LEU A 353 -14.79 2.40 -0.61
CA LEU A 353 -15.44 1.68 0.48
C LEU A 353 -16.90 2.11 0.68
N ALA A 354 -17.20 3.40 0.53
CA ALA A 354 -18.57 3.91 0.57
C ALA A 354 -19.37 3.40 -0.64
N ALA A 355 -18.76 3.41 -1.83
CA ALA A 355 -19.39 2.84 -3.03
C ALA A 355 -19.74 1.36 -2.83
N ALA A 356 -18.82 0.59 -2.22
CA ALA A 356 -19.04 -0.82 -1.90
C ALA A 356 -20.19 -1.00 -0.90
N ALA A 357 -20.32 -0.13 0.11
CA ALA A 357 -21.41 -0.17 1.08
C ALA A 357 -22.76 0.15 0.42
N PHE A 358 -22.82 1.20 -0.42
CA PHE A 358 -24.02 1.52 -1.19
C PHE A 358 -24.45 0.39 -2.12
N LEU A 359 -23.53 -0.22 -2.87
CA LEU A 359 -23.82 -1.35 -3.76
C LEU A 359 -24.25 -2.60 -3.00
N GLN A 360 -23.63 -2.89 -1.86
CA GLN A 360 -24.03 -3.99 -0.99
C GLN A 360 -25.46 -3.77 -0.51
N ARG A 361 -25.81 -2.56 -0.04
CA ARG A 361 -27.16 -2.26 0.40
C ARG A 361 -28.17 -2.28 -0.76
N ALA A 362 -27.78 -1.82 -1.95
CA ALA A 362 -28.60 -1.93 -3.16
C ALA A 362 -28.91 -3.41 -3.47
N THR A 363 -27.91 -4.29 -3.34
CA THR A 363 -28.08 -5.75 -3.52
C THR A 363 -29.14 -6.31 -2.58
N GLU A 364 -29.14 -5.94 -1.30
CA GLU A 364 -30.11 -6.39 -0.30
C GLU A 364 -31.53 -5.91 -0.60
N LEU A 365 -31.69 -4.73 -1.20
CA LEU A 365 -32.97 -4.14 -1.53
C LEU A 365 -33.52 -4.58 -2.89
N THR A 366 -32.80 -5.39 -3.65
CA THR A 366 -33.21 -5.84 -4.97
C THR A 366 -34.02 -7.12 -4.90
N ALA A 367 -35.24 -7.09 -5.44
CA ALA A 367 -36.14 -8.26 -5.47
C ALA A 367 -35.79 -9.24 -6.59
N ASP A 368 -35.51 -8.69 -7.80
CA ASP A 368 -35.19 -9.50 -8.97
C ASP A 368 -33.87 -10.25 -8.79
N PRO A 369 -33.85 -11.60 -8.88
CA PRO A 369 -32.63 -12.37 -8.65
C PRO A 369 -31.50 -12.03 -9.64
N VAL A 370 -31.80 -11.69 -10.89
CA VAL A 370 -30.78 -11.35 -11.90
C VAL A 370 -30.13 -10.01 -11.54
N ALA A 371 -30.94 -8.97 -11.34
CA ALA A 371 -30.45 -7.64 -10.97
C ALA A 371 -29.67 -7.69 -9.65
N ARG A 372 -30.14 -8.48 -8.67
CA ARG A 372 -29.44 -8.68 -7.40
C ARG A 372 -28.06 -9.29 -7.59
N GLY A 373 -27.95 -10.30 -8.47
CA GLY A 373 -26.66 -10.93 -8.78
C GLY A 373 -25.69 -9.97 -9.48
N VAL A 374 -26.19 -9.15 -10.41
CA VAL A 374 -25.37 -8.12 -11.08
C VAL A 374 -24.87 -7.08 -10.09
N ARG A 375 -25.73 -6.59 -9.18
CA ARG A 375 -25.34 -5.65 -8.13
C ARG A 375 -24.37 -6.26 -7.13
N ALA A 376 -24.58 -7.53 -6.77
CA ALA A 376 -23.65 -8.27 -5.90
C ALA A 376 -22.27 -8.37 -6.52
N LEU A 377 -22.16 -8.62 -7.83
CA LEU A 377 -20.90 -8.65 -8.55
C LEU A 377 -20.22 -7.25 -8.56
N ALA A 378 -20.98 -6.19 -8.79
CA ALA A 378 -20.45 -4.81 -8.75
C ALA A 378 -19.96 -4.43 -7.34
N ALA A 379 -20.71 -4.82 -6.30
CA ALA A 379 -20.31 -4.65 -4.91
C ALA A 379 -19.05 -5.46 -4.57
N ALA A 380 -18.95 -6.70 -5.06
CA ALA A 380 -17.78 -7.55 -4.89
C ALA A 380 -16.54 -6.96 -5.56
N GLN A 381 -16.67 -6.39 -6.76
CA GLN A 381 -15.58 -5.69 -7.44
C GLN A 381 -15.10 -4.50 -6.59
N SER A 382 -16.01 -3.66 -6.10
CA SER A 382 -15.64 -2.52 -5.25
C SER A 382 -15.00 -2.95 -3.93
N LYS A 383 -15.41 -4.08 -3.35
CA LYS A 383 -14.75 -4.67 -2.15
C LYS A 383 -13.35 -5.18 -2.48
N TYR A 384 -13.15 -5.80 -3.66
CA TYR A 384 -11.83 -6.22 -4.14
C TYR A 384 -10.89 -5.03 -4.32
N ASP A 385 -11.36 -3.97 -4.99
CA ASP A 385 -10.59 -2.74 -5.20
C ASP A 385 -10.19 -2.06 -3.87
N ALA A 386 -11.02 -2.26 -2.84
CA ALA A 386 -10.75 -1.84 -1.46
C ALA A 386 -9.87 -2.82 -0.65
N ALA A 387 -9.37 -3.90 -1.26
CA ALA A 387 -8.65 -5.00 -0.60
C ALA A 387 -9.44 -5.70 0.53
N ALA A 388 -10.77 -5.63 0.51
CA ALA A 388 -11.67 -6.31 1.44
C ALA A 388 -12.09 -7.69 0.88
N PHE A 389 -11.14 -8.61 0.75
CA PHE A 389 -11.29 -9.86 0.00
C PHE A 389 -12.35 -10.79 0.56
N ASP A 390 -12.47 -10.90 1.91
CA ASP A 390 -13.50 -11.74 2.55
C ASP A 390 -14.90 -11.27 2.19
N ALA A 391 -15.17 -9.97 2.32
CA ALA A 391 -16.45 -9.37 1.96
C ALA A 391 -16.74 -9.49 0.44
N ALA A 392 -15.71 -9.40 -0.41
CA ALA A 392 -15.87 -9.63 -1.85
C ALA A 392 -16.29 -11.08 -2.15
N ARG A 393 -15.72 -12.07 -1.44
CA ARG A 393 -16.12 -13.49 -1.58
C ARG A 393 -17.56 -13.77 -1.13
N GLU A 394 -18.00 -13.15 -0.03
CA GLU A 394 -19.39 -13.26 0.42
C GLU A 394 -20.38 -12.74 -0.64
N LEU A 395 -20.09 -11.59 -1.21
CA LEU A 395 -20.92 -11.00 -2.28
C LEU A 395 -20.88 -11.81 -3.59
N LEU A 396 -19.73 -12.40 -3.94
CA LEU A 396 -19.66 -13.36 -5.05
C LEU A 396 -20.53 -14.59 -4.79
N GLY A 397 -20.62 -15.07 -3.54
CA GLY A 397 -21.54 -16.13 -3.15
C GLY A 397 -23.01 -15.75 -3.39
N VAL A 398 -23.39 -14.49 -3.18
CA VAL A 398 -24.74 -13.99 -3.53
C VAL A 398 -24.95 -13.97 -5.04
N ALA A 399 -23.94 -13.53 -5.80
CA ALA A 399 -23.99 -13.50 -7.26
C ALA A 399 -24.12 -14.92 -7.86
N ASP A 400 -23.47 -15.93 -7.29
CA ASP A 400 -23.54 -17.34 -7.74
C ASP A 400 -24.95 -17.96 -7.62
N LEU A 401 -25.74 -17.49 -6.67
CA LEU A 401 -27.13 -17.96 -6.50
C LEU A 401 -28.08 -17.36 -7.55
N ALA A 402 -27.65 -16.36 -8.29
CA ALA A 402 -28.46 -15.70 -9.31
C ALA A 402 -28.38 -16.41 -10.68
N PRO A 403 -29.47 -16.42 -11.47
CA PRO A 403 -29.44 -16.94 -12.83
C PRO A 403 -28.78 -15.94 -13.79
N LEU A 404 -27.49 -15.68 -13.59
CA LEU A 404 -26.69 -14.75 -14.38
C LEU A 404 -26.54 -15.21 -15.83
N ASP A 405 -26.49 -14.26 -16.76
CA ASP A 405 -26.06 -14.52 -18.14
C ASP A 405 -24.61 -15.03 -18.19
N PRO A 406 -24.20 -15.68 -19.28
CA PRO A 406 -22.86 -16.28 -19.39
C PRO A 406 -21.72 -15.30 -19.17
N LEU A 407 -21.82 -14.06 -19.69
CA LEU A 407 -20.77 -13.05 -19.57
C LEU A 407 -20.61 -12.56 -18.12
N THR A 408 -21.71 -12.26 -17.46
CA THR A 408 -21.71 -11.83 -16.06
C THR A 408 -21.17 -12.93 -15.13
N ARG A 409 -21.51 -14.19 -15.40
CA ARG A 409 -20.96 -15.35 -14.67
C ARG A 409 -19.46 -15.50 -14.90
N ALA A 410 -18.98 -15.34 -16.12
CA ALA A 410 -17.56 -15.38 -16.45
C ALA A 410 -16.78 -14.25 -15.76
N ARG A 411 -17.36 -13.04 -15.66
CA ARG A 411 -16.79 -11.91 -14.91
C ARG A 411 -16.70 -12.22 -13.42
N ALA A 412 -17.72 -12.88 -12.83
CA ALA A 412 -17.66 -13.31 -11.41
C ALA A 412 -16.55 -14.35 -11.18
N THR A 413 -16.38 -15.31 -12.09
CA THR A 413 -15.30 -16.30 -12.06
C THR A 413 -13.92 -15.62 -12.15
N ARG A 414 -13.77 -14.64 -13.05
CA ARG A 414 -12.54 -13.84 -13.18
C ARG A 414 -12.23 -13.10 -11.87
N LEU A 415 -13.21 -12.43 -11.29
CA LEU A 415 -13.00 -11.69 -10.03
C LEU A 415 -12.57 -12.62 -8.89
N ARG A 416 -13.16 -13.79 -8.80
CA ARG A 416 -12.76 -14.82 -7.82
C ARG A 416 -11.30 -15.23 -8.00
N ALA A 417 -10.89 -15.50 -9.23
CA ALA A 417 -9.50 -15.85 -9.53
C ALA A 417 -8.52 -14.70 -9.22
N LYS A 418 -8.91 -13.44 -9.48
CA LYS A 418 -8.12 -12.26 -9.10
C LYS A 418 -8.00 -12.09 -7.58
N ILE A 419 -9.04 -12.38 -6.81
CA ILE A 419 -8.99 -12.38 -5.33
C ILE A 419 -7.97 -13.42 -4.86
N VAL A 420 -8.05 -14.65 -5.38
CA VAL A 420 -7.10 -15.73 -5.03
C VAL A 420 -5.66 -15.31 -5.35
N PHE A 421 -5.42 -14.68 -6.49
CA PHE A 421 -4.09 -14.19 -6.87
C PHE A 421 -3.60 -13.07 -5.93
N ALA A 422 -4.46 -12.11 -5.60
CA ALA A 422 -4.09 -11.02 -4.69
C ALA A 422 -3.74 -11.55 -3.29
N GLU A 423 -4.53 -12.48 -2.75
CA GLU A 423 -4.29 -13.11 -1.44
C GLU A 423 -3.01 -13.94 -1.40
N SER A 424 -2.72 -14.69 -2.47
CA SER A 424 -1.49 -15.47 -2.57
C SER A 424 -0.22 -14.59 -2.49
N ARG A 425 -0.33 -13.33 -2.94
CA ARG A 425 0.75 -12.35 -2.89
C ARG A 425 0.95 -11.70 -1.51
N VAL A 426 -0.13 -11.59 -0.72
CA VAL A 426 -0.05 -11.04 0.65
C VAL A 426 0.56 -12.05 1.62
N GLY A 427 0.45 -13.35 1.33
CA GLY A 427 1.09 -14.41 2.12
C GLY A 427 0.42 -14.69 3.47
N ALA A 428 -0.88 -14.47 3.59
CA ALA A 428 -1.64 -14.85 4.77
C ALA A 428 -1.58 -16.38 4.98
N TYR A 429 -1.44 -16.81 6.23
CA TYR A 429 -1.34 -18.23 6.55
C TYR A 429 -2.61 -18.97 6.11
N GLY A 430 -2.48 -19.99 5.24
CA GLY A 430 -3.60 -20.74 4.70
C GLY A 430 -4.26 -20.14 3.46
N SER A 431 -3.69 -19.07 2.88
CA SER A 431 -4.13 -18.56 1.57
C SER A 431 -3.75 -19.53 0.44
N ALA A 432 -4.53 -19.49 -0.65
CA ALA A 432 -4.23 -20.23 -1.86
C ALA A 432 -2.84 -19.87 -2.41
N THR A 433 -2.20 -20.82 -3.08
CA THR A 433 -0.89 -20.62 -3.71
C THR A 433 -1.01 -19.85 -5.01
N VAL A 434 0.09 -19.24 -5.45
CA VAL A 434 0.19 -18.59 -6.77
C VAL A 434 -0.14 -19.57 -7.91
N SER A 435 0.15 -20.87 -7.73
CA SER A 435 -0.18 -21.93 -8.70
C SER A 435 -1.70 -22.12 -8.86
N GLU A 436 -2.43 -22.15 -7.76
CA GLU A 436 -3.91 -22.24 -7.78
C GLU A 436 -4.53 -21.00 -8.43
N ALA A 437 -3.95 -19.83 -8.16
CA ALA A 437 -4.36 -18.57 -8.80
C ALA A 437 -4.16 -18.61 -10.32
N ALA A 438 -3.03 -19.12 -10.80
CA ALA A 438 -2.74 -19.23 -12.24
C ALA A 438 -3.76 -20.15 -12.95
N ILE A 439 -4.10 -21.29 -12.34
CA ILE A 439 -5.12 -22.22 -12.86
C ILE A 439 -6.51 -21.53 -12.89
N GLY A 440 -6.90 -20.88 -11.80
CA GLY A 440 -8.19 -20.18 -11.72
C GLY A 440 -8.33 -19.04 -12.74
N LEU A 441 -7.25 -18.28 -12.97
CA LEU A 441 -7.21 -17.23 -13.99
C LEU A 441 -7.28 -17.83 -15.42
N LEU A 442 -6.60 -18.96 -15.66
CA LEU A 442 -6.66 -19.66 -16.94
C LEU A 442 -8.08 -20.15 -17.24
N GLU A 443 -8.77 -20.74 -16.28
CA GLU A 443 -10.14 -21.19 -16.42
C GLU A 443 -11.10 -20.01 -16.65
N ALA A 444 -10.90 -18.92 -15.94
CA ALA A 444 -11.67 -17.70 -16.11
C ALA A 444 -11.47 -17.09 -17.52
N ALA A 445 -10.23 -17.09 -18.04
CA ALA A 445 -9.94 -16.61 -19.38
C ALA A 445 -10.65 -17.43 -20.46
N LYS A 446 -10.57 -18.79 -20.37
CA LYS A 446 -11.30 -19.70 -21.27
C LYS A 446 -12.81 -19.48 -21.20
N GLY A 447 -13.35 -19.21 -20.01
CA GLY A 447 -14.77 -18.95 -19.83
C GLY A 447 -15.25 -17.62 -20.43
N LEU A 448 -14.33 -16.70 -20.74
CA LEU A 448 -14.61 -15.41 -21.37
C LEU A 448 -14.51 -15.46 -22.89
N GLU A 449 -13.88 -16.47 -23.48
CA GLU A 449 -13.77 -16.64 -24.94
C GLU A 449 -15.15 -16.63 -25.60
N ASN A 450 -15.29 -15.92 -26.71
CA ASN A 450 -16.55 -15.73 -27.45
C ASN A 450 -17.67 -14.97 -26.69
N LEU A 451 -17.40 -14.55 -25.46
CA LEU A 451 -18.29 -13.69 -24.67
C LEU A 451 -17.77 -12.25 -24.62
N ASP A 452 -16.48 -12.10 -24.34
CA ASP A 452 -15.75 -10.83 -24.30
C ASP A 452 -14.27 -11.13 -24.59
N ASP A 453 -13.90 -11.19 -25.87
CA ASP A 453 -12.56 -11.56 -26.32
C ASP A 453 -11.48 -10.62 -25.78
N ARG A 454 -11.83 -9.34 -25.59
CA ARG A 454 -10.92 -8.37 -24.99
C ARG A 454 -10.61 -8.75 -23.55
N LEU A 455 -11.62 -8.99 -22.75
CA LEU A 455 -11.48 -9.35 -21.35
C LEU A 455 -10.84 -10.73 -21.19
N ALA A 456 -11.10 -11.68 -22.10
CA ALA A 456 -10.43 -12.97 -22.16
C ALA A 456 -8.93 -12.81 -22.31
N ARG A 457 -8.45 -12.00 -23.26
CA ARG A 457 -7.02 -11.75 -23.49
C ARG A 457 -6.33 -11.07 -22.31
N GLU A 458 -6.99 -10.08 -21.68
CA GLU A 458 -6.50 -9.46 -20.45
C GLU A 458 -6.36 -10.49 -19.31
N THR A 459 -7.32 -11.40 -19.19
CA THR A 459 -7.30 -12.46 -18.18
C THR A 459 -6.24 -13.52 -18.47
N TYR A 460 -5.99 -13.84 -19.73
CA TYR A 460 -4.86 -14.68 -20.14
C TYR A 460 -3.51 -14.06 -19.77
N LEU A 461 -3.37 -12.73 -19.96
CA LEU A 461 -2.14 -12.02 -19.55
C LEU A 461 -1.95 -12.08 -18.01
N ASP A 462 -3.04 -11.89 -17.25
CA ASP A 462 -3.05 -12.09 -15.78
C ASP A 462 -2.61 -13.52 -15.41
N ALA A 463 -3.13 -14.54 -16.11
CA ALA A 463 -2.81 -15.95 -15.90
C ALA A 463 -1.33 -16.27 -16.20
N VAL A 464 -0.80 -15.76 -17.32
CA VAL A 464 0.62 -15.88 -17.67
C VAL A 464 1.50 -15.21 -16.60
N GLY A 465 1.13 -14.01 -16.14
CA GLY A 465 1.82 -13.31 -15.05
C GLY A 465 1.84 -14.14 -13.76
N ALA A 466 0.71 -14.71 -13.35
CA ALA A 466 0.62 -15.58 -12.19
C ALA A 466 1.49 -16.83 -12.33
N ALA A 467 1.45 -17.49 -13.49
CA ALA A 467 2.29 -18.66 -13.78
C ALA A 467 3.79 -18.33 -13.74
N MET A 468 4.17 -17.14 -14.21
CA MET A 468 5.56 -16.64 -14.13
C MET A 468 6.01 -16.44 -12.68
N TYR A 469 5.14 -15.91 -11.80
CA TYR A 469 5.45 -15.80 -10.36
C TYR A 469 5.56 -17.16 -9.69
N GLY A 470 4.65 -18.09 -10.01
CA GLY A 470 4.70 -19.46 -9.50
C GLY A 470 5.95 -20.23 -9.93
N GLY A 471 6.44 -19.98 -11.15
CA GLY A 471 7.69 -20.52 -11.65
C GLY A 471 7.85 -22.01 -11.38
N ARG A 472 8.97 -22.42 -10.82
CA ARG A 472 9.35 -23.81 -10.48
C ARG A 472 8.46 -24.47 -9.39
N LEU A 473 7.62 -23.72 -8.68
CA LEU A 473 6.68 -24.25 -7.69
C LEU A 473 5.27 -24.49 -8.27
N CYS A 474 5.07 -24.30 -9.58
CA CYS A 474 3.84 -24.61 -10.30
C CYS A 474 3.88 -25.98 -10.99
N PRO A 475 3.55 -27.08 -10.33
CA PRO A 475 3.55 -28.40 -10.98
C PRO A 475 2.36 -28.57 -11.94
N ARG A 476 1.26 -27.86 -11.72
CA ARG A 476 0.10 -27.71 -12.60
C ARG A 476 -0.17 -26.22 -12.78
N GLY A 477 -0.59 -25.81 -13.98
CA GLY A 477 -0.74 -24.38 -14.30
C GLY A 477 0.61 -23.67 -14.46
N GLY A 478 1.67 -24.39 -14.76
CA GLY A 478 2.98 -23.83 -15.07
C GLY A 478 2.94 -23.00 -16.35
N ALA A 479 4.01 -22.25 -16.60
CA ALA A 479 4.04 -21.28 -17.69
C ALA A 479 3.63 -21.85 -19.06
N VAL A 480 4.06 -23.08 -19.41
CA VAL A 480 3.70 -23.72 -20.69
C VAL A 480 2.23 -24.09 -20.76
N GLU A 481 1.67 -24.63 -19.67
CA GLU A 481 0.26 -25.05 -19.60
C GLU A 481 -0.69 -23.86 -19.73
N VAL A 482 -0.28 -22.68 -19.26
CA VAL A 482 -1.05 -21.43 -19.38
C VAL A 482 -0.80 -20.76 -20.74
N ALA A 483 0.43 -20.78 -21.26
CA ALA A 483 0.81 -20.09 -22.48
C ALA A 483 0.24 -20.75 -23.75
N GLU A 484 0.07 -22.08 -23.79
CA GLU A 484 -0.49 -22.78 -24.95
C GLU A 484 -1.95 -22.34 -25.24
N PRO A 485 -2.89 -22.35 -24.27
CA PRO A 485 -4.22 -21.78 -24.49
C PRO A 485 -4.17 -20.28 -24.80
N ALA A 486 -3.33 -19.51 -24.11
CA ALA A 486 -3.19 -18.08 -24.33
C ALA A 486 -2.77 -17.73 -25.79
N ARG A 487 -1.93 -18.56 -26.38
CA ARG A 487 -1.51 -18.44 -27.78
C ARG A 487 -2.64 -18.71 -28.78
N LEU A 488 -3.60 -19.54 -28.38
CA LEU A 488 -4.79 -19.88 -29.18
C LEU A 488 -6.00 -18.99 -28.86
N ALA A 489 -5.84 -18.04 -27.93
CA ALA A 489 -6.89 -17.09 -27.55
C ALA A 489 -7.47 -16.35 -28.79
N PRO A 490 -8.75 -15.90 -28.73
CA PRO A 490 -9.36 -15.13 -29.80
C PRO A 490 -8.46 -14.00 -30.28
N ALA A 491 -8.55 -13.64 -31.55
CA ALA A 491 -7.72 -12.59 -32.14
C ALA A 491 -7.89 -11.26 -31.39
N GLY A 492 -6.79 -10.56 -31.17
CA GLY A 492 -6.80 -9.24 -30.55
C GLY A 492 -7.51 -8.19 -31.40
N SER A 493 -7.66 -6.99 -30.85
CA SER A 493 -8.29 -5.85 -31.54
C SER A 493 -7.48 -5.41 -32.76
N THR A 494 -8.16 -4.78 -33.70
CA THR A 494 -7.53 -4.12 -34.86
C THR A 494 -7.82 -2.62 -34.79
N PRO A 495 -6.82 -1.74 -34.58
CA PRO A 495 -5.40 -2.05 -34.40
C PRO A 495 -5.09 -2.81 -33.10
N ALA A 496 -3.99 -3.56 -33.07
CA ALA A 496 -3.57 -4.35 -31.92
C ALA A 496 -3.25 -3.45 -30.73
N ARG A 497 -3.76 -3.84 -29.54
CA ARG A 497 -3.41 -3.18 -28.29
C ARG A 497 -2.03 -3.65 -27.79
N PRO A 498 -1.28 -2.80 -27.04
CA PRO A 498 0.01 -3.22 -26.47
C PRO A 498 -0.10 -4.49 -25.63
N SER A 499 -1.15 -4.63 -24.81
CA SER A 499 -1.41 -5.82 -23.98
C SER A 499 -1.67 -7.08 -24.82
N ASP A 500 -2.31 -6.96 -25.99
CA ASP A 500 -2.55 -8.10 -26.89
C ASP A 500 -1.23 -8.61 -27.47
N LEU A 501 -0.36 -7.71 -27.96
CA LEU A 501 0.94 -8.07 -28.46
C LEU A 501 1.89 -8.60 -27.36
N LEU A 502 1.79 -8.05 -26.15
CA LEU A 502 2.57 -8.55 -25.01
C LEU A 502 2.16 -9.98 -24.66
N LEU A 503 0.85 -10.27 -24.63
CA LEU A 503 0.35 -11.63 -24.42
C LEU A 503 0.85 -12.58 -25.51
N ASP A 504 0.69 -12.21 -26.78
CA ASP A 504 1.13 -13.03 -27.93
C ASP A 504 2.64 -13.26 -27.90
N GLY A 505 3.41 -12.22 -27.56
CA GLY A 505 4.86 -12.29 -27.46
C GLY A 505 5.33 -13.22 -26.33
N LEU A 506 4.74 -13.08 -25.13
CA LEU A 506 5.07 -13.92 -23.98
C LEU A 506 4.62 -15.37 -24.20
N ALA A 507 3.41 -15.60 -24.73
CA ALA A 507 2.93 -16.94 -25.02
C ALA A 507 3.82 -17.64 -26.07
N LYS A 508 4.20 -16.95 -27.17
CA LYS A 508 5.19 -17.46 -28.14
C LYS A 508 6.55 -17.73 -27.50
N ARG A 509 7.01 -16.83 -26.62
CA ARG A 509 8.28 -16.99 -25.93
C ARG A 509 8.33 -18.29 -25.11
N ILE A 510 7.26 -18.54 -24.36
CA ILE A 510 7.14 -19.72 -23.51
C ILE A 510 7.02 -21.02 -24.33
N THR A 511 6.27 -20.98 -25.45
CA THR A 511 5.93 -22.19 -26.22
C THR A 511 6.89 -22.49 -27.37
N HIS A 512 7.49 -21.48 -28.00
CA HIS A 512 8.30 -21.60 -29.21
C HIS A 512 9.71 -21.02 -29.07
N GLY A 513 10.09 -20.50 -27.91
CA GLY A 513 11.43 -19.99 -27.63
C GLY A 513 11.66 -18.51 -28.02
N ALA A 514 12.89 -18.05 -27.77
CA ALA A 514 13.26 -16.65 -27.88
C ALA A 514 13.17 -16.12 -29.32
N ALA A 515 13.65 -16.85 -30.30
CA ALA A 515 13.71 -16.44 -31.71
C ALA A 515 12.30 -16.18 -32.29
N ALA A 516 11.33 -17.04 -31.98
CA ALA A 516 9.96 -16.93 -32.48
C ALA A 516 9.21 -15.72 -31.89
N SER A 517 9.57 -15.26 -30.72
CA SER A 517 8.86 -14.22 -29.96
C SER A 517 9.45 -12.82 -30.10
N ALA A 518 10.73 -12.69 -30.40
CA ALA A 518 11.50 -11.45 -30.33
C ALA A 518 10.87 -10.26 -31.09
N HIS A 519 10.39 -10.51 -32.30
CA HIS A 519 9.71 -9.45 -33.09
C HIS A 519 8.44 -8.95 -32.42
N THR A 520 7.56 -9.88 -32.01
CA THR A 520 6.28 -9.53 -31.35
C THR A 520 6.51 -8.79 -30.04
N LEU A 521 7.49 -9.21 -29.23
CA LEU A 521 7.85 -8.54 -27.98
C LEU A 521 8.39 -7.13 -28.23
N ARG A 522 9.25 -6.91 -29.22
CA ARG A 522 9.75 -5.57 -29.56
C ARG A 522 8.63 -4.65 -30.04
N GLU A 523 7.71 -5.16 -30.85
CA GLU A 523 6.53 -4.40 -31.27
C GLU A 523 5.65 -4.01 -30.08
N ALA A 524 5.36 -4.96 -29.19
CA ALA A 524 4.63 -4.70 -27.97
C ALA A 524 5.30 -3.60 -27.11
N LEU A 525 6.60 -3.73 -26.85
CA LEU A 525 7.37 -2.76 -26.06
C LEU A 525 7.40 -1.37 -26.71
N THR A 526 7.49 -1.30 -28.05
CA THR A 526 7.44 -0.04 -28.79
C THR A 526 6.12 0.67 -28.63
N LEU A 527 5.00 -0.06 -28.72
CA LEU A 527 3.67 0.51 -28.48
C LEU A 527 3.48 0.93 -27.02
N ILE A 528 3.95 0.12 -26.05
CA ILE A 528 3.91 0.46 -24.62
C ILE A 528 4.71 1.73 -24.35
N ARG A 529 5.87 1.90 -24.98
CA ARG A 529 6.67 3.13 -24.87
C ARG A 529 5.89 4.35 -25.34
N HIS A 530 5.23 4.25 -26.50
CA HIS A 530 4.40 5.33 -27.01
C HIS A 530 3.23 5.69 -26.09
N GLU A 531 2.64 4.70 -25.43
CA GLU A 531 1.62 4.95 -24.41
C GLU A 531 2.20 5.57 -23.14
N ALA A 532 3.34 5.09 -22.67
CA ALA A 532 4.02 5.61 -21.49
C ALA A 532 4.50 7.05 -21.66
N ASP A 533 4.77 7.49 -22.87
CA ASP A 533 5.17 8.87 -23.17
C ASP A 533 3.98 9.86 -23.17
N ARG A 534 2.74 9.38 -23.12
CA ARG A 534 1.54 10.21 -23.00
C ARG A 534 1.25 10.47 -21.51
N PRO A 535 1.23 11.75 -21.06
CA PRO A 535 1.08 12.06 -19.62
C PRO A 535 -0.21 11.54 -19.00
N GLU A 536 -1.28 11.42 -19.76
CA GLU A 536 -2.63 11.07 -19.27
C GLU A 536 -2.90 9.56 -19.25
N ASN A 537 -1.99 8.72 -19.79
CA ASN A 537 -2.24 7.29 -19.93
C ASN A 537 -1.51 6.46 -18.88
N THR A 538 -2.24 5.99 -17.86
CA THR A 538 -1.74 5.08 -16.81
C THR A 538 -2.09 3.62 -17.09
N SER A 539 -2.94 3.33 -18.07
CA SER A 539 -3.52 1.99 -18.30
C SER A 539 -2.49 0.90 -18.60
N TRP A 540 -1.36 1.24 -19.22
CA TRP A 540 -0.26 0.30 -19.46
C TRP A 540 0.36 -0.24 -18.17
N MET A 541 0.35 0.54 -17.08
CA MET A 541 0.86 0.09 -15.77
C MET A 541 -0.07 -0.93 -15.11
N GLU A 542 -1.37 -0.82 -15.32
CA GLU A 542 -2.35 -1.74 -14.72
C GLU A 542 -2.35 -3.11 -15.42
N GLN A 543 -2.18 -3.12 -16.75
CA GLN A 543 -2.33 -4.30 -17.59
C GLN A 543 -1.03 -5.10 -17.78
N ALA A 544 0.11 -4.43 -17.84
CA ALA A 544 1.38 -5.04 -18.24
C ALA A 544 2.47 -4.99 -17.18
N PHE A 545 2.31 -4.18 -16.18
CA PHE A 545 3.30 -3.98 -15.13
C PHE A 545 2.95 -4.84 -13.89
N PRO A 546 3.91 -5.39 -13.16
CA PRO A 546 5.36 -5.21 -13.33
C PRO A 546 6.08 -6.38 -14.02
N ILE A 547 5.67 -7.65 -13.81
CA ILE A 547 6.47 -8.83 -14.14
C ILE A 547 6.55 -9.11 -15.64
N ALA A 548 5.40 -8.96 -16.34
CA ALA A 548 5.34 -9.26 -17.77
C ALA A 548 6.20 -8.29 -18.56
N LEU A 549 6.15 -7.01 -18.22
CA LEU A 549 6.87 -5.95 -18.92
C LEU A 549 8.38 -6.02 -18.69
N GLU A 550 8.81 -6.17 -17.43
CA GLU A 550 10.24 -6.30 -17.10
C GLU A 550 10.84 -7.55 -17.79
N SER A 551 10.16 -8.69 -17.67
CA SER A 551 10.61 -9.91 -18.32
C SER A 551 10.71 -9.76 -19.83
N ALA A 552 9.78 -9.07 -20.48
CA ALA A 552 9.82 -8.81 -21.92
C ALA A 552 11.05 -7.99 -22.33
N THR A 553 11.42 -6.94 -21.57
CA THR A 553 12.62 -6.13 -21.87
C THR A 553 13.91 -6.95 -21.74
N HIS A 554 13.98 -7.85 -20.75
CA HIS A 554 15.14 -8.73 -20.55
C HIS A 554 15.24 -9.83 -21.61
N GLU A 555 14.11 -10.38 -22.07
CA GLU A 555 14.09 -11.41 -23.12
C GLU A 555 14.55 -10.88 -24.48
N VAL A 556 14.33 -9.58 -24.75
CA VAL A 556 14.83 -8.92 -25.97
C VAL A 556 16.16 -8.17 -25.76
N TRP A 557 16.72 -8.20 -24.55
CA TRP A 557 17.99 -7.58 -24.19
C TRP A 557 18.06 -6.08 -24.50
N ASP A 558 16.97 -5.35 -24.21
CA ASP A 558 16.82 -3.92 -24.47
C ASP A 558 16.97 -3.11 -23.17
N ASP A 559 18.21 -2.70 -22.85
CA ASP A 559 18.54 -1.94 -21.66
C ASP A 559 18.02 -0.48 -21.69
N ASP A 560 17.90 0.12 -22.86
CA ASP A 560 17.33 1.45 -23.04
C ASP A 560 15.81 1.44 -22.80
N MET A 561 15.10 0.45 -23.34
CA MET A 561 13.68 0.27 -23.10
C MET A 561 13.40 0.01 -21.61
N TRP A 562 14.18 -0.88 -20.98
CA TRP A 562 14.08 -1.15 -19.55
C TRP A 562 14.26 0.11 -18.72
N HIS A 563 15.33 0.88 -19.00
CA HIS A 563 15.58 2.16 -18.34
C HIS A 563 14.42 3.14 -18.53
N HIS A 564 13.95 3.30 -19.77
CA HIS A 564 12.87 4.24 -20.11
C HIS A 564 11.58 3.89 -19.37
N LEU A 565 11.09 2.66 -19.50
CA LEU A 565 9.82 2.25 -18.91
C LEU A 565 9.86 2.24 -17.37
N ALA A 566 10.94 1.79 -16.75
CA ALA A 566 11.11 1.84 -15.30
C ALA A 566 11.14 3.28 -14.76
N THR A 567 11.74 4.21 -15.52
CA THR A 567 11.77 5.65 -15.17
C THR A 567 10.37 6.26 -15.27
N ARG A 568 9.66 5.98 -16.37
CA ARG A 568 8.30 6.48 -16.60
C ARG A 568 7.32 5.94 -15.58
N ALA A 569 7.43 4.65 -15.21
CA ALA A 569 6.59 4.05 -14.18
C ALA A 569 6.71 4.77 -12.83
N VAL A 570 7.94 5.05 -12.37
CA VAL A 570 8.16 5.81 -11.13
C VAL A 570 7.61 7.23 -11.23
N HIS A 571 7.85 7.90 -12.36
CA HIS A 571 7.39 9.27 -12.58
C HIS A 571 5.87 9.35 -12.53
N ILE A 572 5.17 8.53 -13.34
CA ILE A 572 3.70 8.50 -13.39
C ILE A 572 3.12 8.10 -12.03
N ALA A 573 3.63 7.04 -11.40
CA ALA A 573 3.13 6.60 -10.10
C ALA A 573 3.26 7.69 -9.02
N ARG A 574 4.31 8.54 -9.10
CA ARG A 574 4.48 9.70 -8.22
C ARG A 574 3.54 10.86 -8.59
N GLU A 575 3.36 11.15 -9.87
CA GLU A 575 2.48 12.23 -10.33
C GLU A 575 1.01 11.98 -9.96
N VAL A 576 0.53 10.74 -10.16
CA VAL A 576 -0.86 10.38 -9.82
C VAL A 576 -1.02 9.94 -8.36
N GLY A 577 0.07 9.87 -7.58
CA GLY A 577 0.05 9.44 -6.18
C GLY A 577 -0.29 7.96 -5.97
N ALA A 578 -0.06 7.09 -6.97
CA ALA A 578 -0.42 5.67 -6.96
C ALA A 578 0.53 4.85 -6.05
N LEU A 579 0.42 5.02 -4.74
CA LEU A 579 1.28 4.32 -3.76
C LEU A 579 1.06 2.80 -3.70
N SER A 580 -0.01 2.28 -4.26
CA SER A 580 -0.21 0.83 -4.45
C SER A 580 0.73 0.25 -5.52
N VAL A 581 1.10 1.03 -6.53
CA VAL A 581 1.96 0.65 -7.66
C VAL A 581 3.40 1.11 -7.46
N LEU A 582 3.60 2.26 -6.79
CA LEU A 582 4.91 2.91 -6.64
C LEU A 582 5.99 1.99 -6.04
N PRO A 583 5.76 1.13 -5.01
CA PRO A 583 6.79 0.22 -4.51
C PRO A 583 7.34 -0.72 -5.60
N ALA A 584 6.47 -1.26 -6.45
CA ALA A 584 6.88 -2.10 -7.56
C ALA A 584 7.71 -1.30 -8.57
N ALA A 585 7.24 -0.12 -8.98
CA ALA A 585 7.98 0.76 -9.90
C ALA A 585 9.38 1.12 -9.38
N LEU A 586 9.50 1.45 -8.09
CA LEU A 586 10.77 1.74 -7.43
C LEU A 586 11.72 0.54 -7.44
N ILE A 587 11.23 -0.66 -7.12
CA ILE A 587 12.03 -1.88 -7.12
C ILE A 587 12.53 -2.22 -8.53
N TYR A 588 11.69 -2.11 -9.57
CA TYR A 588 12.13 -2.34 -10.95
C TYR A 588 13.10 -1.26 -11.44
N ARG A 589 12.91 -0.01 -11.03
CA ARG A 589 13.89 1.05 -11.28
C ARG A 589 15.21 0.80 -10.55
N ALA A 590 15.17 0.26 -9.33
CA ALA A 590 16.38 -0.17 -8.61
C ALA A 590 17.17 -1.23 -9.38
N GLY A 591 16.50 -2.15 -10.06
CA GLY A 591 17.16 -3.13 -10.96
C GLY A 591 18.00 -2.47 -12.04
N VAL A 592 17.48 -1.44 -12.69
CA VAL A 592 18.22 -0.65 -13.68
C VAL A 592 19.48 -0.04 -13.07
N HIS A 593 19.36 0.59 -11.89
CA HIS A 593 20.52 1.19 -11.20
C HIS A 593 21.55 0.15 -10.75
N VAL A 594 21.12 -1.05 -10.33
CA VAL A 594 22.06 -2.14 -9.98
C VAL A 594 22.92 -2.49 -11.19
N HIS A 595 22.31 -2.69 -12.38
CA HIS A 595 23.05 -3.07 -13.58
C HIS A 595 23.89 -1.93 -14.17
N ALA A 596 23.49 -0.69 -13.93
CA ALA A 596 24.29 0.50 -14.24
C ALA A 596 25.47 0.73 -13.28
N GLY A 597 25.58 -0.05 -12.20
CA GLY A 597 26.62 0.12 -11.18
C GLY A 597 26.34 1.26 -10.18
N GLU A 598 25.14 1.80 -10.16
CA GLU A 598 24.70 2.88 -9.27
C GLU A 598 24.07 2.27 -8.00
N LEU A 599 24.86 1.46 -7.25
CA LEU A 599 24.32 0.64 -6.16
C LEU A 599 23.74 1.46 -5.00
N ASP A 600 24.22 2.68 -4.77
CA ASP A 600 23.66 3.55 -3.73
C ASP A 600 22.31 4.13 -4.14
N ALA A 601 22.15 4.53 -5.40
CA ALA A 601 20.85 4.96 -5.92
C ALA A 601 19.82 3.82 -5.88
N ALA A 602 20.24 2.60 -6.22
CA ALA A 602 19.39 1.41 -6.10
C ALA A 602 18.93 1.19 -4.64
N ALA A 603 19.83 1.35 -3.67
CA ALA A 603 19.51 1.19 -2.25
C ALA A 603 18.49 2.22 -1.75
N GLU A 604 18.60 3.47 -2.20
CA GLU A 604 17.64 4.53 -1.87
C GLU A 604 16.23 4.15 -2.34
N LEU A 605 16.11 3.68 -3.59
CA LEU A 605 14.83 3.24 -4.14
C LEU A 605 14.24 2.03 -3.41
N VAL A 606 15.08 1.06 -3.03
CA VAL A 606 14.66 -0.10 -2.23
C VAL A 606 14.16 0.33 -0.86
N GLN A 607 14.86 1.24 -0.18
CA GLN A 607 14.43 1.76 1.13
C GLN A 607 13.12 2.54 1.04
N GLU A 608 12.95 3.36 -0.01
CA GLU A 608 11.70 4.08 -0.26
C GLU A 608 10.54 3.08 -0.50
N ALA A 609 10.76 2.06 -1.32
CA ALA A 609 9.76 1.02 -1.58
C ALA A 609 9.37 0.24 -0.31
N ASP A 610 10.35 -0.15 0.52
CA ASP A 610 10.11 -0.84 1.78
C ASP A 610 9.34 0.05 2.78
N ALA A 611 9.67 1.35 2.86
CA ALA A 611 8.96 2.29 3.71
C ALA A 611 7.50 2.49 3.28
N ILE A 612 7.24 2.59 1.96
CA ILE A 612 5.87 2.68 1.43
C ILE A 612 5.11 1.38 1.69
N SER A 613 5.72 0.22 1.42
CA SER A 613 5.10 -1.09 1.65
C SER A 613 4.72 -1.28 3.12
N ALA A 614 5.62 -0.94 4.05
CA ALA A 614 5.35 -0.99 5.49
C ALA A 614 4.19 -0.05 5.89
N ALA A 615 4.15 1.17 5.31
CA ALA A 615 3.10 2.15 5.61
C ALA A 615 1.73 1.77 5.02
N THR A 616 1.70 1.01 3.93
CA THR A 616 0.47 0.57 3.25
C THR A 616 0.04 -0.83 3.64
N GLY A 617 0.80 -1.52 4.51
CA GLY A 617 0.51 -2.89 4.96
C GLY A 617 0.76 -3.97 3.89
N HIS A 618 1.53 -3.65 2.83
CA HIS A 618 1.87 -4.60 1.79
C HIS A 618 3.17 -5.36 2.12
N ALA A 619 3.29 -6.58 1.63
CA ALA A 619 4.53 -7.33 1.72
C ALA A 619 5.63 -6.67 0.86
N PRO A 620 6.88 -6.59 1.32
CA PRO A 620 7.97 -6.01 0.56
C PRO A 620 8.33 -6.89 -0.66
N ILE A 621 8.68 -6.23 -1.78
CA ILE A 621 9.09 -6.89 -3.03
C ILE A 621 10.59 -7.13 -2.99
N ARG A 622 11.04 -8.39 -2.99
CA ARG A 622 12.43 -8.77 -2.68
C ARG A 622 13.38 -8.96 -3.87
N TYR A 623 12.90 -9.04 -5.11
CA TYR A 623 13.71 -9.40 -6.28
C TYR A 623 15.01 -8.59 -6.40
N HIS A 624 14.91 -7.30 -6.64
CA HIS A 624 16.08 -6.44 -6.85
C HIS A 624 16.82 -6.07 -5.56
N SER A 625 16.16 -6.19 -4.40
CA SER A 625 16.83 -6.08 -3.09
C SER A 625 17.88 -7.19 -2.89
N LEU A 626 17.54 -8.42 -3.30
CA LEU A 626 18.45 -9.59 -3.28
C LEU A 626 19.63 -9.40 -4.24
N ILE A 627 19.32 -8.95 -5.46
CA ILE A 627 20.33 -8.70 -6.49
C ILE A 627 21.30 -7.59 -6.06
N LEU A 628 20.77 -6.50 -5.50
CA LEU A 628 21.56 -5.42 -4.93
C LEU A 628 22.50 -5.90 -3.82
N ALA A 629 21.98 -6.70 -2.88
CA ALA A 629 22.79 -7.24 -1.78
C ALA A 629 23.92 -8.14 -2.29
N ALA A 630 23.66 -8.95 -3.30
CA ALA A 630 24.65 -9.80 -3.94
C ALA A 630 25.77 -8.99 -4.62
N TRP A 631 25.43 -7.96 -5.39
CA TRP A 631 26.42 -7.09 -6.05
C TRP A 631 27.23 -6.24 -5.07
N ARG A 632 26.62 -5.76 -3.98
CA ARG A 632 27.35 -5.08 -2.89
C ARG A 632 28.36 -5.99 -2.20
N GLY A 633 28.10 -7.30 -2.17
CA GLY A 633 29.02 -8.28 -1.64
C GLY A 633 29.19 -8.27 -0.12
N THR A 634 28.22 -7.71 0.62
CA THR A 634 28.20 -7.76 2.11
C THR A 634 27.62 -9.10 2.53
N GLU A 635 28.48 -10.10 2.71
CA GLU A 635 28.12 -11.52 2.89
C GLU A 635 27.04 -11.75 3.94
N SER A 636 27.21 -11.22 5.14
CA SER A 636 26.25 -11.43 6.25
C SER A 636 24.86 -10.87 5.99
N SER A 637 24.76 -9.77 5.28
CA SER A 637 23.48 -9.15 4.91
C SER A 637 22.82 -9.90 3.76
N ALA A 638 23.60 -10.30 2.74
CA ALA A 638 23.09 -11.02 1.60
C ALA A 638 22.58 -12.43 1.98
N ILE A 639 23.28 -13.16 2.83
CA ILE A 639 22.85 -14.49 3.30
C ILE A 639 21.53 -14.38 4.07
N ARG A 640 21.42 -13.44 5.04
CA ARG A 640 20.16 -13.27 5.78
C ARG A 640 18.99 -12.95 4.84
N LEU A 641 19.18 -12.04 3.90
CA LEU A 641 18.13 -11.67 2.94
C LEU A 641 17.73 -12.84 2.04
N ILE A 642 18.69 -13.67 1.63
CA ILE A 642 18.43 -14.88 0.85
C ILE A 642 17.63 -15.89 1.67
N ASP A 643 18.01 -16.14 2.93
CA ASP A 643 17.30 -17.07 3.82
C ASP A 643 15.87 -16.61 4.13
N ASP A 644 15.67 -15.31 4.37
CA ASP A 644 14.34 -14.72 4.58
C ASP A 644 13.47 -14.88 3.32
N ALA A 645 14.01 -14.53 2.15
CA ALA A 645 13.29 -14.64 0.88
C ALA A 645 12.95 -16.10 0.52
N MET A 646 13.81 -17.05 0.91
CA MET A 646 13.55 -18.47 0.69
C MET A 646 12.32 -18.95 1.49
N ARG A 647 12.27 -18.58 2.76
CA ARG A 647 11.11 -18.93 3.61
C ARG A 647 9.82 -18.29 3.09
N ASP A 648 9.87 -17.01 2.80
CA ASP A 648 8.71 -16.24 2.34
C ASP A 648 8.22 -16.70 0.96
N GLY A 649 9.15 -16.90 0.01
CA GLY A 649 8.80 -17.35 -1.35
C GLY A 649 8.20 -18.76 -1.37
N ALA A 650 8.77 -19.68 -0.59
CA ALA A 650 8.23 -21.04 -0.47
C ALA A 650 6.83 -21.04 0.15
N ALA A 651 6.62 -20.24 1.19
CA ALA A 651 5.31 -20.13 1.87
C ALA A 651 4.21 -19.59 0.95
N ARG A 652 4.53 -18.64 0.04
CA ARG A 652 3.60 -18.07 -0.93
C ARG A 652 3.48 -18.87 -2.23
N GLY A 653 4.29 -19.90 -2.44
CA GLY A 653 4.38 -20.61 -3.72
C GLY A 653 5.01 -19.75 -4.84
N GLU A 654 5.85 -18.78 -4.50
CA GLU A 654 6.51 -17.84 -5.42
C GLU A 654 7.84 -18.40 -5.92
N GLY A 655 7.76 -19.40 -6.83
CA GLY A 655 8.93 -20.16 -7.31
C GLY A 655 9.94 -19.33 -8.09
N ARG A 656 9.52 -18.26 -8.78
CA ARG A 656 10.41 -17.31 -9.46
C ARG A 656 11.38 -16.63 -8.48
N LEU A 657 10.96 -16.35 -7.25
CA LEU A 657 11.84 -15.76 -6.23
C LEU A 657 13.01 -16.70 -5.89
N LEU A 658 12.79 -18.03 -5.93
CA LEU A 658 13.86 -19.03 -5.75
C LEU A 658 14.91 -18.96 -6.89
N GLY A 659 14.47 -18.66 -8.11
CA GLY A 659 15.38 -18.41 -9.25
C GLY A 659 16.24 -17.16 -9.02
N ALA A 660 15.60 -16.05 -8.61
CA ALA A 660 16.31 -14.79 -8.30
C ALA A 660 17.33 -14.95 -7.16
N MET A 661 17.00 -15.75 -6.15
CA MET A 661 17.93 -16.09 -5.06
C MET A 661 19.12 -16.89 -5.56
N GLY A 662 18.89 -17.88 -6.43
CA GLY A 662 19.96 -18.66 -7.04
C GLY A 662 20.91 -17.80 -7.87
N TYR A 663 20.37 -16.84 -8.62
CA TYR A 663 21.16 -15.83 -9.33
C TYR A 663 21.97 -14.98 -8.34
N GLY A 664 21.34 -14.41 -7.31
CA GLY A 664 22.04 -13.60 -6.30
C GLY A 664 23.15 -14.38 -5.57
N ALA A 665 22.88 -15.63 -5.20
CA ALA A 665 23.89 -16.51 -4.61
C ALA A 665 25.04 -16.81 -5.60
N GLY A 666 24.76 -16.97 -6.88
CA GLY A 666 25.77 -17.13 -7.94
C GLY A 666 26.68 -15.90 -8.03
N VAL A 667 26.10 -14.69 -8.13
CA VAL A 667 26.84 -13.42 -8.16
C VAL A 667 27.71 -13.24 -6.91
N LEU A 668 27.14 -13.43 -5.71
CA LEU A 668 27.85 -13.28 -4.46
C LEU A 668 29.04 -14.24 -4.35
N ASN A 669 28.83 -15.52 -4.61
CA ASN A 669 29.90 -16.52 -4.49
C ASN A 669 30.96 -16.37 -5.57
N ASN A 670 30.62 -16.00 -6.81
CA ASN A 670 31.57 -15.63 -7.85
C ASN A 670 32.43 -14.42 -7.43
N SER A 671 31.83 -13.41 -6.80
CA SER A 671 32.55 -12.23 -6.31
C SER A 671 33.54 -12.56 -5.19
N LEU A 672 33.18 -13.48 -4.31
CA LEU A 672 34.01 -13.97 -3.22
C LEU A 672 35.09 -14.98 -3.68
N GLY A 673 35.03 -15.48 -4.93
CA GLY A 673 35.93 -16.54 -5.45
C GLY A 673 35.60 -17.95 -4.97
N ARG A 674 34.36 -18.16 -4.47
CA ARG A 674 33.84 -19.46 -3.99
C ARG A 674 33.12 -20.18 -5.14
N TYR A 675 33.88 -20.60 -6.13
CA TYR A 675 33.32 -21.02 -7.42
C TYR A 675 32.45 -22.28 -7.34
N GLU A 676 32.77 -23.24 -6.45
CA GLU A 676 31.96 -24.45 -6.26
C GLU A 676 30.56 -24.09 -5.73
N LEU A 677 30.46 -23.15 -4.77
CA LEU A 677 29.17 -22.67 -4.26
C LEU A 677 28.42 -21.85 -5.32
N ALA A 678 29.14 -21.04 -6.11
CA ALA A 678 28.56 -20.31 -7.22
C ALA A 678 27.99 -21.26 -8.29
N PHE A 679 28.73 -22.31 -8.63
CA PHE A 679 28.31 -23.33 -9.59
C PHE A 679 27.05 -24.06 -9.14
N LEU A 680 27.01 -24.52 -7.89
CA LEU A 680 25.85 -25.19 -7.32
C LEU A 680 24.61 -24.28 -7.32
N ALA A 681 24.76 -23.00 -6.92
CA ALA A 681 23.67 -22.04 -6.88
C ALA A 681 23.14 -21.72 -8.28
N ALA A 682 24.04 -21.38 -9.22
CA ALA A 682 23.67 -21.05 -10.60
C ALA A 682 23.08 -22.24 -11.35
N ARG A 683 23.65 -23.45 -11.18
CA ARG A 683 23.12 -24.71 -11.77
C ARG A 683 21.69 -24.95 -11.30
N ARG A 684 21.42 -24.81 -9.98
CA ARG A 684 20.09 -24.97 -9.41
C ARG A 684 19.11 -23.90 -9.92
N ALA A 685 19.60 -22.67 -10.13
CA ALA A 685 18.79 -21.61 -10.73
C ALA A 685 18.42 -21.95 -12.18
N CYS A 686 19.33 -22.57 -12.94
CA CYS A 686 19.10 -22.97 -14.32
C CYS A 686 18.32 -24.29 -14.48
N GLU A 687 17.85 -24.95 -13.42
CA GLU A 687 16.96 -26.11 -13.53
C GLU A 687 15.56 -25.72 -14.05
N HIS A 688 15.21 -24.46 -13.95
CA HIS A 688 13.94 -23.92 -14.43
C HIS A 688 14.16 -22.63 -15.20
N GLU A 689 13.46 -22.47 -16.31
CA GLU A 689 13.56 -21.29 -17.18
C GLU A 689 12.63 -20.16 -16.67
N ASP A 690 13.10 -19.41 -15.67
CA ASP A 690 12.41 -18.21 -15.19
C ASP A 690 12.62 -17.05 -16.17
N LEU A 691 11.55 -16.64 -16.91
CA LEU A 691 11.65 -15.59 -17.93
C LEU A 691 12.25 -14.30 -17.36
N GLY A 692 13.17 -13.69 -18.11
CA GLY A 692 13.87 -12.48 -17.71
C GLY A 692 14.97 -12.67 -16.66
N LEU A 693 15.10 -13.85 -16.04
CA LEU A 693 16.18 -14.18 -15.09
C LEU A 693 17.11 -15.26 -15.61
N TYR A 694 16.61 -16.18 -16.42
CA TYR A 694 17.35 -17.38 -16.83
C TYR A 694 18.67 -17.06 -17.52
N SER A 695 18.68 -16.09 -18.43
CA SER A 695 19.88 -15.67 -19.15
C SER A 695 20.95 -15.12 -18.19
N TRP A 696 20.56 -14.45 -17.12
CA TRP A 696 21.47 -13.97 -16.09
C TRP A 696 22.04 -15.12 -15.27
N CYS A 697 21.24 -16.15 -14.99
CA CYS A 697 21.72 -17.38 -14.31
C CYS A 697 22.72 -18.14 -15.16
N LEU A 698 22.53 -18.22 -16.49
CA LEU A 698 23.47 -18.83 -17.42
C LEU A 698 24.85 -18.17 -17.38
N ILE A 699 24.87 -16.82 -17.31
CA ILE A 699 26.10 -16.04 -17.23
C ILE A 699 26.90 -16.39 -15.96
N GLU A 700 26.23 -16.49 -14.82
CA GLU A 700 26.87 -16.89 -13.57
C GLU A 700 27.33 -18.34 -13.57
N LEU A 701 26.53 -19.21 -14.18
CA LEU A 701 26.86 -20.63 -14.32
C LEU A 701 28.10 -20.84 -15.19
N ILE A 702 28.21 -20.13 -16.32
CA ILE A 702 29.37 -20.25 -17.23
C ILE A 702 30.67 -19.88 -16.51
N GLU A 703 30.69 -18.71 -15.82
CA GLU A 703 31.90 -18.30 -15.10
C GLU A 703 32.29 -19.31 -14.01
N ALA A 704 31.32 -19.70 -13.17
CA ALA A 704 31.57 -20.64 -12.09
C ALA A 704 31.99 -22.01 -12.60
N ALA A 705 31.35 -22.55 -13.63
CA ALA A 705 31.64 -23.85 -14.22
C ALA A 705 33.06 -23.90 -14.79
N VAL A 706 33.48 -22.88 -15.56
CA VAL A 706 34.85 -22.78 -16.07
C VAL A 706 35.87 -22.78 -14.93
N ARG A 707 35.59 -22.06 -13.85
CA ARG A 707 36.49 -21.96 -12.68
C ARG A 707 36.58 -23.27 -11.87
N CYS A 708 35.54 -24.11 -11.93
CA CYS A 708 35.51 -25.43 -11.30
C CYS A 708 36.01 -26.56 -12.22
N GLY A 709 36.33 -26.26 -13.49
CA GLY A 709 36.71 -27.28 -14.48
C GLY A 709 35.55 -28.07 -15.11
N GLU A 710 34.32 -27.60 -14.88
CA GLU A 710 33.08 -28.19 -15.42
C GLU A 710 32.76 -27.66 -16.84
N HIS A 711 33.72 -27.95 -17.77
CA HIS A 711 33.69 -27.39 -19.13
C HIS A 711 32.47 -27.81 -19.95
N GLU A 712 31.97 -29.03 -19.77
CA GLU A 712 30.77 -29.51 -20.46
C GLU A 712 29.53 -28.70 -20.06
N ALA A 713 29.36 -28.45 -18.75
CA ALA A 713 28.26 -27.63 -18.23
C ALA A 713 28.38 -26.19 -18.73
N ALA A 714 29.57 -25.62 -18.78
CA ALA A 714 29.85 -24.30 -19.30
C ALA A 714 29.50 -24.17 -20.78
N ALA A 715 29.93 -25.15 -21.60
CA ALA A 715 29.66 -25.18 -23.05
C ALA A 715 28.17 -25.32 -23.36
N LYS A 716 27.44 -26.16 -22.61
CA LYS A 716 26.00 -26.29 -22.72
C LYS A 716 25.28 -24.97 -22.39
N ALA A 717 25.69 -24.33 -21.29
CA ALA A 717 25.11 -23.04 -20.87
C ALA A 717 25.44 -21.94 -21.90
N LEU A 718 26.62 -21.94 -22.49
CA LEU A 718 26.97 -20.99 -23.55
C LEU A 718 26.07 -21.16 -24.79
N GLY A 719 25.85 -22.39 -25.27
CA GLY A 719 24.94 -22.64 -26.40
C GLY A 719 23.52 -22.11 -26.15
N GLN A 720 23.01 -22.30 -24.92
CA GLN A 720 21.72 -21.75 -24.52
C GLN A 720 21.70 -20.20 -24.43
N LEU A 721 22.81 -19.59 -24.02
CA LEU A 721 22.95 -18.14 -23.98
C LEU A 721 23.00 -17.56 -25.39
N GLU A 722 23.74 -18.21 -26.30
CA GLU A 722 23.88 -17.80 -27.71
C GLU A 722 22.53 -17.80 -28.44
N GLU A 723 21.72 -18.86 -28.26
CA GLU A 723 20.36 -18.92 -28.83
C GLU A 723 19.50 -17.72 -28.43
N ARG A 724 19.53 -17.34 -27.14
CA ARG A 724 18.77 -16.21 -26.64
C ARG A 724 19.34 -14.87 -27.09
N ALA A 725 20.63 -14.75 -27.14
CA ALA A 725 21.32 -13.54 -27.58
C ALA A 725 21.07 -13.22 -29.05
N GLN A 726 21.02 -14.24 -29.93
CA GLN A 726 20.66 -14.08 -31.34
C GLN A 726 19.28 -13.48 -31.53
N ALA A 727 18.31 -13.84 -30.68
CA ALA A 727 16.97 -13.23 -30.68
C ALA A 727 16.98 -11.77 -30.27
N GLY A 728 17.85 -11.39 -29.32
CA GLY A 728 18.05 -10.03 -28.84
C GLY A 728 18.79 -9.12 -29.79
N ASP A 729 19.87 -9.62 -30.38
CA ASP A 729 20.83 -8.93 -31.29
C ASP A 729 21.16 -7.49 -30.85
N SER A 730 21.49 -7.32 -29.58
CA SER A 730 21.85 -6.03 -28.95
C SER A 730 23.32 -6.03 -28.53
N ASP A 731 23.89 -4.85 -28.30
CA ASP A 731 25.25 -4.75 -27.72
C ASP A 731 25.31 -5.39 -26.32
N TRP A 732 24.26 -5.37 -25.55
CA TRP A 732 24.18 -6.07 -24.28
C TRP A 732 24.28 -7.58 -24.47
N SER A 733 23.40 -8.19 -25.27
CA SER A 733 23.40 -9.66 -25.50
C SER A 733 24.71 -10.14 -26.11
N ASN A 734 25.18 -9.47 -27.16
CA ASN A 734 26.40 -9.83 -27.86
C ASN A 734 27.67 -9.66 -27.00
N GLY A 735 27.69 -8.61 -26.13
CA GLY A 735 28.76 -8.40 -25.15
C GLY A 735 28.82 -9.52 -24.11
N MET A 736 27.67 -10.02 -23.64
CA MET A 736 27.62 -11.13 -22.67
C MET A 736 28.00 -12.46 -23.31
N VAL A 737 27.66 -12.71 -24.56
CA VAL A 737 28.09 -13.88 -25.31
C VAL A 737 29.61 -13.84 -25.52
N ALA A 738 30.15 -12.71 -25.98
CA ALA A 738 31.59 -12.53 -26.19
C ALA A 738 32.39 -12.78 -24.90
N ARG A 739 31.94 -12.20 -23.76
CA ARG A 739 32.51 -12.48 -22.43
C ARG A 739 32.52 -13.97 -22.11
N SER A 740 31.43 -14.66 -22.40
CA SER A 740 31.26 -16.08 -22.07
C SER A 740 32.10 -16.98 -22.99
N ARG A 741 32.19 -16.61 -24.26
CA ARG A 741 33.11 -17.25 -25.21
C ARG A 741 34.57 -17.13 -24.78
N ALA A 742 34.97 -15.92 -24.35
CA ALA A 742 36.33 -15.68 -23.88
C ALA A 742 36.75 -16.58 -22.72
N LEU A 743 35.81 -16.94 -21.83
CA LEU A 743 36.06 -17.85 -20.71
C LEU A 743 36.32 -19.30 -21.15
N LEU A 744 35.75 -19.74 -22.27
CA LEU A 744 35.80 -21.11 -22.80
C LEU A 744 36.82 -21.27 -23.95
N ALA A 745 37.22 -20.16 -24.56
CA ALA A 745 38.12 -20.16 -25.72
C ALA A 745 39.55 -20.64 -25.37
N ALA A 746 40.24 -21.19 -26.36
CA ALA A 746 41.68 -21.38 -26.26
C ALA A 746 42.40 -20.00 -26.16
N ASP A 747 43.60 -19.98 -25.56
CA ASP A 747 44.31 -18.73 -25.26
C ASP A 747 44.53 -17.82 -26.51
N GLU A 748 44.62 -18.39 -27.71
CA GLU A 748 44.83 -17.65 -28.95
C GLU A 748 43.59 -16.80 -29.33
N ASP A 749 42.38 -17.29 -29.06
CA ASP A 749 41.10 -16.62 -29.43
C ASP A 749 40.48 -15.81 -28.29
N ALA A 750 40.83 -16.13 -27.05
CA ALA A 750 40.21 -15.54 -25.85
C ALA A 750 40.32 -14.01 -25.81
N GLU A 751 41.49 -13.47 -26.23
CA GLU A 751 41.73 -12.01 -26.19
C GLU A 751 40.79 -11.24 -27.11
N ALA A 752 40.56 -11.77 -28.32
CA ALA A 752 39.63 -11.12 -29.27
C ALA A 752 38.20 -11.03 -28.67
N HIS A 753 37.75 -12.07 -28.01
CA HIS A 753 36.46 -12.11 -27.38
C HIS A 753 36.37 -11.19 -26.15
N TYR A 754 37.41 -11.05 -25.32
CA TYR A 754 37.42 -10.08 -24.22
C TYR A 754 37.32 -8.65 -24.75
N ARG A 755 38.08 -8.31 -25.82
CA ARG A 755 38.02 -6.98 -26.42
C ARG A 755 36.65 -6.68 -27.03
N GLU A 756 36.05 -7.66 -27.73
CA GLU A 756 34.70 -7.53 -28.26
C GLU A 756 33.70 -7.28 -27.12
N ALA A 757 33.78 -8.07 -26.05
CA ALA A 757 32.90 -7.89 -24.89
C ALA A 757 33.00 -6.46 -24.30
N ILE A 758 34.19 -5.93 -24.12
CA ILE A 758 34.44 -4.56 -23.64
C ILE A 758 33.82 -3.54 -24.61
N GLN A 759 34.10 -3.67 -25.92
CA GLN A 759 33.59 -2.76 -26.93
C GLN A 759 32.07 -2.72 -26.95
N ARG A 760 31.42 -3.89 -26.95
CA ARG A 760 29.96 -4.00 -26.95
C ARG A 760 29.35 -3.41 -25.67
N LEU A 761 29.80 -3.82 -24.48
CA LEU A 761 29.24 -3.41 -23.22
C LEU A 761 29.49 -1.92 -22.90
N THR A 762 30.50 -1.29 -23.47
CA THR A 762 30.73 0.15 -23.35
C THR A 762 29.60 0.97 -23.97
N ASN A 763 28.87 0.43 -24.95
CA ASN A 763 27.73 1.09 -25.58
C ASN A 763 26.42 0.90 -24.79
N THR A 764 26.46 0.23 -23.65
CA THR A 764 25.26 -0.13 -22.86
C THR A 764 25.29 0.54 -21.48
N ARG A 765 24.14 0.47 -20.77
CA ARG A 765 24.04 0.88 -19.36
C ARG A 765 24.50 -0.22 -18.39
N ILE A 766 25.03 -1.35 -18.87
CA ILE A 766 25.30 -2.56 -18.06
C ILE A 766 26.72 -2.51 -17.47
N SER A 767 27.02 -1.46 -16.71
CA SER A 767 28.37 -1.15 -16.23
C SER A 767 28.96 -2.18 -15.26
N VAL A 768 28.12 -2.88 -14.44
CA VAL A 768 28.61 -3.91 -13.53
C VAL A 768 29.23 -5.08 -14.28
N HIS A 769 28.66 -5.48 -15.42
CA HIS A 769 29.22 -6.54 -16.26
C HIS A 769 30.42 -6.06 -17.05
N LEU A 770 30.45 -4.81 -17.51
CA LEU A 770 31.67 -4.23 -18.14
C LEU A 770 32.86 -4.27 -17.17
N ALA A 771 32.67 -3.79 -15.93
CA ALA A 771 33.72 -3.87 -14.91
C ALA A 771 34.18 -5.32 -14.64
N ARG A 772 33.22 -6.25 -14.68
CA ARG A 772 33.54 -7.68 -14.51
C ARG A 772 34.29 -8.27 -15.71
N VAL A 773 34.03 -7.81 -16.93
CA VAL A 773 34.85 -8.21 -18.10
C VAL A 773 36.30 -7.76 -17.92
N HIS A 774 36.54 -6.51 -17.51
CA HIS A 774 37.90 -6.04 -17.21
C HIS A 774 38.58 -6.90 -16.13
N LEU A 775 37.84 -7.29 -15.08
CA LEU A 775 38.39 -8.18 -14.04
C LEU A 775 38.83 -9.55 -14.59
N ILE A 776 37.91 -10.25 -15.26
CA ILE A 776 38.21 -11.59 -15.76
C ILE A 776 39.26 -11.58 -16.90
N TYR A 777 39.29 -10.55 -17.72
CA TYR A 777 40.32 -10.33 -18.74
C TYR A 777 41.69 -10.08 -18.10
N GLY A 778 41.76 -9.25 -17.07
CA GLY A 778 42.97 -9.02 -16.31
C GLY A 778 43.47 -10.27 -15.59
N GLU A 779 42.56 -11.12 -15.04
CA GLU A 779 42.92 -12.43 -14.47
C GLU A 779 43.48 -13.38 -15.55
N TRP A 780 42.92 -13.39 -16.76
CA TRP A 780 43.42 -14.17 -17.88
C TRP A 780 44.80 -13.67 -18.34
N LEU A 781 45.00 -12.36 -18.55
CA LEU A 781 46.30 -11.77 -18.89
C LEU A 781 47.39 -12.11 -17.88
N ARG A 782 47.06 -12.15 -16.58
CA ARG A 782 48.00 -12.55 -15.52
C ARG A 782 48.41 -14.01 -15.67
N ARG A 783 47.44 -14.91 -15.98
CA ARG A 783 47.73 -16.33 -16.25
C ARG A 783 48.64 -16.52 -17.49
N CYS A 784 48.45 -15.69 -18.51
CA CYS A 784 49.33 -15.65 -19.69
C CYS A 784 50.65 -14.92 -19.43
N ASN A 785 50.97 -14.59 -18.19
CA ASN A 785 52.21 -13.93 -17.77
C ASN A 785 52.38 -12.46 -18.31
N ARG A 786 51.34 -11.85 -18.86
CA ARG A 786 51.27 -10.47 -19.36
C ARG A 786 50.96 -9.49 -18.22
N ARG A 787 51.91 -9.36 -17.29
CA ARG A 787 51.67 -8.62 -16.03
C ARG A 787 51.41 -7.13 -16.19
N SER A 788 51.97 -6.50 -17.22
CA SER A 788 51.73 -5.06 -17.48
C SER A 788 50.25 -4.80 -17.89
N ASP A 789 49.81 -5.58 -18.86
CA ASP A 789 48.46 -5.47 -19.43
C ASP A 789 47.41 -5.89 -18.39
N ALA A 790 47.73 -6.99 -17.66
CA ALA A 790 46.91 -7.41 -16.53
C ALA A 790 46.70 -6.29 -15.49
N ARG A 791 47.76 -5.50 -15.18
CA ARG A 791 47.61 -4.38 -14.24
C ARG A 791 46.69 -3.29 -14.77
N ALA A 792 46.75 -2.98 -16.07
CA ALA A 792 45.89 -1.98 -16.67
C ALA A 792 44.41 -2.35 -16.53
N GLU A 793 44.06 -3.59 -16.94
CA GLU A 793 42.68 -4.06 -16.88
C GLU A 793 42.17 -4.24 -15.45
N LEU A 794 42.96 -4.80 -14.55
CA LEU A 794 42.61 -4.99 -13.14
C LEU A 794 42.49 -3.65 -12.40
N ALA A 795 43.24 -2.62 -12.78
CA ALA A 795 43.11 -1.28 -12.21
C ALA A 795 41.79 -0.62 -12.60
N VAL A 796 41.39 -0.78 -13.88
CA VAL A 796 40.06 -0.31 -14.34
C VAL A 796 38.95 -1.03 -13.58
N ALA A 797 39.02 -2.37 -13.49
CA ALA A 797 38.02 -3.15 -12.75
C ALA A 797 37.94 -2.76 -11.28
N HIS A 798 39.06 -2.63 -10.58
CA HIS A 798 39.12 -2.24 -9.18
C HIS A 798 38.54 -0.85 -8.97
N ALA A 799 38.94 0.13 -9.78
CA ALA A 799 38.43 1.49 -9.68
C ALA A 799 36.91 1.55 -9.91
N SER A 800 36.40 0.82 -10.90
CA SER A 800 34.98 0.73 -11.21
C SER A 800 34.20 0.12 -10.04
N PHE A 801 34.64 -1.02 -9.50
CA PHE A 801 33.93 -1.68 -8.38
C PHE A 801 33.99 -0.87 -7.08
N VAL A 802 35.09 -0.15 -6.82
CA VAL A 802 35.17 0.77 -5.68
C VAL A 802 34.19 1.93 -5.85
N SER A 803 34.09 2.53 -7.02
CA SER A 803 33.16 3.63 -7.29
C SER A 803 31.69 3.18 -7.22
N MET A 804 31.39 1.94 -7.60
CA MET A 804 30.06 1.34 -7.51
C MET A 804 29.67 0.93 -6.08
N GLY A 805 30.64 0.75 -5.16
CA GLY A 805 30.40 0.15 -3.84
C GLY A 805 30.24 -1.38 -3.86
N ALA A 806 30.74 -2.08 -4.89
CA ALA A 806 30.73 -3.53 -5.05
C ALA A 806 31.95 -4.16 -4.33
N ALA A 807 31.87 -4.23 -2.99
CA ALA A 807 33.01 -4.51 -2.13
C ALA A 807 33.73 -5.84 -2.42
N ALA A 808 32.97 -6.94 -2.59
CA ALA A 808 33.57 -8.25 -2.80
C ALA A 808 34.29 -8.36 -4.16
N PHE A 809 33.73 -7.77 -5.24
CA PHE A 809 34.43 -7.69 -6.53
C PHE A 809 35.64 -6.76 -6.46
N ALA A 810 35.55 -5.63 -5.76
CA ALA A 810 36.68 -4.74 -5.53
C ALA A 810 37.82 -5.46 -4.80
N GLU A 811 37.53 -6.22 -3.75
CA GLU A 811 38.54 -7.04 -3.03
C GLU A 811 39.12 -8.15 -3.91
N ARG A 812 38.33 -8.79 -4.77
CA ARG A 812 38.80 -9.76 -5.73
C ARG A 812 39.78 -9.10 -6.72
N ALA A 813 39.42 -7.95 -7.29
CA ALA A 813 40.27 -7.18 -8.19
C ALA A 813 41.58 -6.74 -7.49
N GLU A 814 41.51 -6.29 -6.23
CA GLU A 814 42.65 -5.90 -5.42
C GLU A 814 43.62 -7.07 -5.16
N ARG A 815 43.11 -8.27 -4.83
CA ARG A 815 43.92 -9.49 -4.67
C ARG A 815 44.72 -9.82 -5.95
N GLU A 816 44.04 -9.75 -7.10
CA GLU A 816 44.65 -10.01 -8.40
C GLU A 816 45.69 -8.92 -8.76
N LEU A 817 45.43 -7.63 -8.49
CA LEU A 817 46.37 -6.53 -8.66
C LEU A 817 47.65 -6.79 -7.83
N ARG A 818 47.50 -7.12 -6.56
CA ARG A 818 48.65 -7.46 -5.70
C ARG A 818 49.47 -8.64 -6.25
N ALA A 819 48.80 -9.66 -6.80
CA ALA A 819 49.48 -10.80 -7.43
C ALA A 819 50.29 -10.41 -8.67
N THR A 820 50.05 -9.28 -9.32
CA THR A 820 50.88 -8.73 -10.39
C THR A 820 52.10 -7.95 -9.85
N GLY A 821 52.22 -7.75 -8.52
CA GLY A 821 53.28 -6.96 -7.90
C GLY A 821 52.94 -5.45 -7.77
N ALA A 822 51.68 -5.06 -8.00
CA ALA A 822 51.22 -3.67 -7.81
C ALA A 822 51.06 -3.34 -6.32
N ARG A 823 51.44 -2.13 -5.91
CA ARG A 823 51.12 -1.57 -4.56
C ARG A 823 49.79 -0.83 -4.65
N VAL A 824 48.75 -1.34 -3.99
CA VAL A 824 47.45 -0.66 -3.86
C VAL A 824 47.47 0.21 -2.61
N HIS A 825 47.29 1.54 -2.78
CA HIS A 825 47.22 2.44 -1.63
C HIS A 825 45.74 2.46 -1.14
N LYS A 826 45.51 2.05 0.12
CA LYS A 826 44.22 2.23 0.77
C LYS A 826 43.97 3.72 1.00
N ARG A 827 43.03 4.29 0.25
CA ARG A 827 42.41 5.56 0.61
C ARG A 827 41.40 5.28 1.74
N ALA A 828 41.76 5.64 2.96
CA ALA A 828 40.85 5.51 4.11
C ALA A 828 39.67 6.50 3.88
N ALA A 829 38.50 5.96 3.55
CA ALA A 829 37.26 6.72 3.65
C ALA A 829 36.85 6.79 5.13
N SER A 830 36.80 7.98 5.69
CA SER A 830 36.30 8.19 7.04
C SER A 830 34.80 7.89 7.10
N LYS A 831 34.44 6.98 7.97
CA LYS A 831 33.06 6.47 8.14
C LYS A 831 32.07 7.44 8.81
N GLU A 832 32.50 8.64 9.18
CA GLU A 832 31.70 9.54 10.05
C GLU A 832 30.93 10.65 9.31
N GLU A 833 31.08 10.83 7.99
CA GLU A 833 30.46 11.91 7.22
C GLU A 833 29.54 11.47 6.08
N ALA A 834 29.20 10.20 5.99
CA ALA A 834 28.33 9.72 4.90
C ALA A 834 26.87 10.18 5.13
N LEU A 835 26.28 10.74 4.07
CA LEU A 835 24.84 11.03 4.06
C LEU A 835 24.05 9.72 4.15
N THR A 836 22.92 9.73 4.84
CA THR A 836 21.95 8.63 4.73
C THR A 836 21.39 8.59 3.30
N ALA A 837 20.82 7.47 2.88
CA ALA A 837 20.22 7.32 1.56
C ALA A 837 19.18 8.41 1.26
N GLN A 838 18.34 8.74 2.23
CA GLN A 838 17.34 9.79 2.10
C GLN A 838 17.97 11.19 2.03
N GLU A 839 19.00 11.47 2.83
CA GLU A 839 19.75 12.73 2.77
C GLU A 839 20.46 12.89 1.41
N ALA A 840 21.03 11.82 0.86
CA ALA A 840 21.69 11.82 -0.45
C ALA A 840 20.67 12.06 -1.57
N GLN A 841 19.51 11.43 -1.52
CA GLN A 841 18.42 11.63 -2.48
C GLN A 841 17.91 13.07 -2.47
N ILE A 842 17.63 13.61 -1.30
CA ILE A 842 17.18 15.01 -1.14
C ILE A 842 18.27 15.97 -1.61
N ALA A 843 19.54 15.71 -1.31
CA ALA A 843 20.65 16.52 -1.75
C ALA A 843 20.80 16.57 -3.28
N ARG A 844 20.63 15.42 -3.94
CA ARG A 844 20.67 15.30 -5.40
C ARG A 844 19.52 16.07 -6.05
N MET A 845 18.27 15.86 -5.60
CA MET A 845 17.11 16.57 -6.11
C MET A 845 17.23 18.08 -5.90
N ALA A 846 17.75 18.50 -4.75
CA ALA A 846 18.05 19.89 -4.47
C ALA A 846 19.16 20.45 -5.39
N GLY A 847 20.18 19.65 -5.71
CA GLY A 847 21.23 19.96 -6.68
C GLY A 847 20.71 20.11 -8.12
N GLN A 848 19.71 19.33 -8.50
CA GLN A 848 19.00 19.43 -9.79
C GLN A 848 18.13 20.68 -9.89
N GLY A 849 17.91 21.39 -8.80
CA GLY A 849 17.19 22.66 -8.80
C GLY A 849 15.74 22.59 -8.34
N LEU A 850 15.25 21.42 -7.95
CA LEU A 850 13.87 21.26 -7.45
C LEU A 850 13.68 22.06 -6.15
N THR A 851 12.56 22.71 -5.97
CA THR A 851 12.16 23.36 -4.72
C THR A 851 11.91 22.36 -3.59
N ASN A 852 11.86 22.80 -2.34
CA ASN A 852 11.53 21.90 -1.23
C ASN A 852 10.12 21.30 -1.39
N GLN A 853 9.18 22.05 -1.96
CA GLN A 853 7.82 21.56 -2.25
C GLN A 853 7.83 20.48 -3.33
N GLU A 854 8.59 20.66 -4.42
CA GLU A 854 8.71 19.65 -5.47
C GLU A 854 9.41 18.38 -4.97
N ILE A 855 10.46 18.51 -4.15
CA ILE A 855 11.13 17.37 -3.51
C ILE A 855 10.17 16.66 -2.56
N ALA A 856 9.44 17.43 -1.75
CA ALA A 856 8.45 16.91 -0.82
C ALA A 856 7.35 16.11 -1.54
N ALA A 857 6.83 16.67 -2.63
CA ALA A 857 5.82 16.00 -3.46
C ALA A 857 6.35 14.70 -4.08
N GLN A 858 7.60 14.68 -4.57
CA GLN A 858 8.19 13.50 -5.18
C GLN A 858 8.59 12.41 -4.17
N LEU A 859 8.93 12.78 -2.94
CA LEU A 859 9.35 11.83 -1.89
C LEU A 859 8.23 11.49 -0.91
N PHE A 860 7.03 12.05 -1.09
CA PHE A 860 5.88 11.86 -0.22
C PHE A 860 6.17 12.18 1.26
N ILE A 861 6.88 13.27 1.48
CA ILE A 861 7.20 13.86 2.79
C ILE A 861 6.82 15.34 2.79
N SER A 862 6.85 16.00 3.93
CA SER A 862 6.58 17.43 3.99
C SER A 862 7.76 18.29 3.50
N SER A 863 7.49 19.52 3.07
CA SER A 863 8.54 20.48 2.70
C SER A 863 9.48 20.79 3.88
N HIS A 864 8.97 20.75 5.10
CA HIS A 864 9.72 20.93 6.33
C HIS A 864 10.68 19.75 6.60
N THR A 865 10.22 18.52 6.35
CA THR A 865 11.06 17.32 6.42
C THR A 865 12.22 17.43 5.42
N VAL A 866 11.97 17.91 4.21
CA VAL A 866 13.02 18.16 3.22
C VAL A 866 14.03 19.21 3.73
N GLU A 867 13.55 20.30 4.31
CA GLU A 867 14.43 21.35 4.88
C GLU A 867 15.28 20.81 6.03
N TRP A 868 14.69 20.01 6.93
CA TRP A 868 15.41 19.37 8.03
C TRP A 868 16.52 18.43 7.52
N HIS A 869 16.25 17.61 6.51
CA HIS A 869 17.28 16.79 5.88
C HIS A 869 18.35 17.63 5.19
N LEU A 870 17.97 18.69 4.48
CA LEU A 870 18.93 19.59 3.85
C LEU A 870 19.84 20.28 4.87
N ARG A 871 19.34 20.69 6.03
CA ARG A 871 20.17 21.21 7.13
C ARG A 871 21.20 20.18 7.60
N LYS A 872 20.82 18.92 7.73
CA LYS A 872 21.73 17.82 8.07
C LYS A 872 22.75 17.56 6.95
N VAL A 873 22.32 17.57 5.70
CA VAL A 873 23.19 17.44 4.52
C VAL A 873 24.22 18.57 4.52
N PHE A 874 23.79 19.81 4.75
CA PHE A 874 24.70 20.96 4.77
C PHE A 874 25.74 20.84 5.89
N ALA A 875 25.32 20.42 7.09
CA ALA A 875 26.23 20.18 8.21
C ALA A 875 27.23 19.06 7.91
N LYS A 876 26.77 17.91 7.36
CA LYS A 876 27.62 16.77 7.03
C LYS A 876 28.57 17.04 5.85
N ARG A 877 28.18 17.89 4.89
CA ARG A 877 28.98 18.24 3.72
C ARG A 877 29.83 19.52 3.92
N GLY A 878 29.70 20.19 5.07
CA GLY A 878 30.40 21.45 5.34
C GLY A 878 30.03 22.60 4.39
N ILE A 879 28.79 22.58 3.84
CA ILE A 879 28.29 23.59 2.92
C ILE A 879 27.24 24.47 3.63
N THR A 880 27.10 25.70 3.14
CA THR A 880 26.23 26.72 3.77
C THR A 880 25.05 27.12 2.89
N SER A 881 25.02 26.66 1.64
CA SER A 881 23.94 27.01 0.72
C SER A 881 23.61 25.90 -0.27
N ARG A 882 22.33 25.84 -0.67
CA ARG A 882 21.81 24.92 -1.67
C ARG A 882 22.53 25.01 -3.02
N ARG A 883 23.06 26.20 -3.40
CA ARG A 883 23.81 26.40 -4.65
C ARG A 883 25.09 25.57 -4.71
N GLN A 884 25.68 25.25 -3.56
CA GLN A 884 26.91 24.45 -3.46
C GLN A 884 26.63 22.94 -3.70
N LEU A 885 25.37 22.50 -3.70
CA LEU A 885 24.98 21.14 -4.12
C LEU A 885 25.07 20.96 -5.64
N ARG A 886 25.03 22.02 -6.45
CA ARG A 886 25.07 21.97 -7.92
C ARG A 886 26.47 21.76 -8.50
N GLY A 887 27.53 21.81 -7.70
CA GLY A 887 28.92 21.76 -8.15
C GLY A 887 29.69 20.47 -7.84
N ASN A 888 29.08 19.45 -7.26
CA ASN A 888 29.74 18.23 -6.80
C ASN A 888 29.16 16.96 -7.48
N HIS A 889 28.99 17.01 -8.79
CA HIS A 889 28.73 15.81 -9.59
C HIS A 889 29.91 15.49 -10.44
#